data_85f4c9ccae094350558e535425b05839
#
_entry.id   85f4c9ccae094350558e535425b05839
#
_cell.length_a   1.000
_cell.length_b   1.000
_cell.length_c   1.000
_cell.angle_alpha   90.00
_cell.angle_beta   90.00
_cell.angle_gamma   90.00
#
_symmetry.space_group_name_H-M   'P 1'
#
loop_
_entity.id
_entity.type
_entity.pdbx_description
1 polymer ?
#
loop_
_entity_poly.entity_id
_entity_poly.type
_entity_poly.pdbx_seq_one_letter_code
_entity_poly.pdbx_strand_id
1 'polypeptide(L)'
;VRIQFRLIHSLLLPVSLLFGLGTAAGAEEAHTGMHMDTHTPAAAVEATRWSDPASWPDGKVPGAGEAVTIGRDKNVVLDVSPPALRSLTVEGRLSFSDERDVALKSEWIYLPGGELEIGSEAKPHTHQASITLTDTVPNEDINTMGDRGIMMMGGTLSLHGDRTNTWTKLAKTAQTGSATIEVLDAGGWRKGDEIVLASTDFDPYQAERRTITAISGNAITLDKPLQYMHFGEITFGVDERGEVGLLTRNIRIQASDDAESSYFGGHIMAMAGSKMFVSGVELNRMGQNMHLARYPIHWHIIGEGEGQYIRNSAIHDTYSRCVTVHGTNNLRVENNVTYNTVGHCFFLEDAVETGNQFVHNLGILTKCHPDNKPCVPTNLGPAGSGGGPGSGAAGQAANDVLIPSDNTASTFWITNPDNIYRDNVAAGSEEVGFWFALPEHPTGAHEGKPGTENIWPRRTAVREFSGNTAHSTFDGFMFDRGPQPNGKFSVGGSNYHFAFTDPADPNSEPKGSVFENFTSYKNRHGGVWGRGELHLFKNLRVADNAVGFTHAASAVGRAPYTSKVVDSVFVGESDNIGNPSTEQEIAYGRSRPNDIYDFPIRGYEYYDMRHDVENTTFVNFVPNDARDAAAISYLMYTSFGMSSENAIEGAKFVNSKRVDFPPVVRKWSSDFGRGNAWRGAAIHDKDGSVGGVPDSYIVIDNGIASDEQACQIKPDWHAAVCKGDFGSFALGGNFGFGNEPIADPVMLSRNGRRWEYTGQTTIRSGAEVRVETGRDSLSLTLREMDDGSSVIFELPGFTTATGGAEKSSLAELREAGETSFFKDNGRLWAKLVVDNSAGLNVTIGRPGAGVSTIGTGPGGAFPAGASLEVQRAVSPAPSVAIN
;
A
#
# COMPACT_ATOMS: atom_id res chain seq x y z
N VAL A 1 37.81 12.96 -20.34
CA VAL A 1 37.78 14.40 -20.06
C VAL A 1 37.38 14.57 -18.60
N ARG A 2 38.34 14.95 -17.77
CA ARG A 2 38.13 15.23 -16.34
C ARG A 2 37.55 16.64 -16.20
N ILE A 3 36.43 16.77 -15.49
CA ILE A 3 35.91 18.07 -15.02
C ILE A 3 36.09 18.09 -13.50
N GLN A 4 36.88 19.08 -13.02
CA GLN A 4 37.08 19.35 -11.61
C GLN A 4 35.90 20.18 -11.06
N PHE A 5 35.31 19.74 -9.95
CA PHE A 5 34.45 20.57 -9.13
C PHE A 5 35.27 21.43 -8.17
N ARG A 6 35.09 22.74 -8.22
CA ARG A 6 35.60 23.69 -7.22
C ARG A 6 34.57 23.80 -6.07
N LEU A 7 35.04 23.46 -4.87
CA LEU A 7 34.33 23.81 -3.63
C LEU A 7 34.45 25.32 -3.36
N ILE A 8 33.32 25.97 -3.16
CA ILE A 8 33.25 27.31 -2.57
C ILE A 8 32.94 27.14 -1.09
N HIS A 9 33.88 27.52 -0.23
CA HIS A 9 33.71 27.61 1.21
C HIS A 9 33.03 28.97 1.53
N SER A 10 31.85 28.95 2.10
CA SER A 10 31.26 30.13 2.73
C SER A 10 31.53 30.07 4.24
N LEU A 11 32.22 31.06 4.72
CA LEU A 11 32.50 31.32 6.15
C LEU A 11 31.17 31.73 6.84
N LEU A 12 30.78 31.01 7.87
CA LEU A 12 29.80 31.45 8.87
C LEU A 12 30.55 31.88 10.14
N LEU A 13 30.38 33.12 10.49
CA LEU A 13 30.81 33.71 11.79
C LEU A 13 29.72 33.39 12.85
N PRO A 14 30.10 32.97 14.07
CA PRO A 14 29.15 32.81 15.15
C PRO A 14 28.93 34.14 15.89
N VAL A 15 27.67 34.52 16.03
CA VAL A 15 27.26 35.59 16.99
C VAL A 15 26.91 34.91 18.31
N SER A 16 27.75 35.17 19.34
CA SER A 16 27.52 34.74 20.71
C SER A 16 26.62 35.77 21.40
N LEU A 17 25.44 35.34 21.85
CA LEU A 17 24.65 36.07 22.84
C LEU A 17 24.80 35.39 24.21
N LEU A 18 25.42 36.08 25.13
CA LEU A 18 25.41 35.76 26.55
C LEU A 18 24.02 36.02 27.14
N PHE A 19 23.46 35.06 27.85
CA PHE A 19 22.45 35.28 28.86
C PHE A 19 22.94 34.75 30.22
N GLY A 20 22.89 35.64 31.18
CA GLY A 20 23.39 35.41 32.52
C GLY A 20 22.45 34.57 33.38
N LEU A 21 23.04 33.71 34.18
CA LEU A 21 22.37 33.00 35.27
C LEU A 21 21.95 33.94 36.42
N GLY A 22 20.69 33.89 36.76
CA GLY A 22 20.17 34.44 38.00
C GLY A 22 19.40 33.34 38.75
N THR A 23 19.98 32.92 39.87
CA THR A 23 19.32 32.07 40.87
C THR A 23 18.37 32.91 41.74
N ALA A 24 17.15 32.45 41.98
CA ALA A 24 16.38 32.85 43.15
C ALA A 24 15.40 31.75 43.58
N ALA A 25 15.38 31.54 44.87
CA ALA A 25 14.66 30.54 45.62
C ALA A 25 13.19 30.92 45.82
N GLY A 26 12.44 29.92 46.23
CA GLY A 26 11.00 29.76 46.36
C GLY A 26 10.24 30.80 47.17
N ALA A 27 8.93 30.81 46.95
CA ALA A 27 7.88 30.99 47.98
C ALA A 27 6.52 30.56 47.39
N GLU A 28 5.81 29.72 48.09
CA GLU A 28 4.36 29.51 48.00
C GLU A 28 3.61 30.80 48.34
N GLU A 29 2.52 31.12 47.66
CA GLU A 29 1.20 31.36 48.26
C GLU A 29 0.19 31.99 47.29
N ALA A 30 -1.01 31.42 47.40
CA ALA A 30 -2.33 32.08 47.35
C ALA A 30 -2.99 32.44 46.00
N HIS A 31 -4.05 31.72 45.74
CA HIS A 31 -5.19 32.09 44.91
C HIS A 31 -5.70 33.50 45.16
N THR A 32 -5.80 34.31 44.09
CA THR A 32 -6.88 35.30 43.98
C THR A 32 -7.05 35.73 42.49
N GLY A 33 -8.29 35.62 41.99
CA GLY A 33 -8.85 36.57 41.01
C GLY A 33 -8.45 36.35 39.55
N MET A 34 -9.16 35.46 38.83
CA MET A 34 -9.32 35.58 37.40
C MET A 34 -9.94 36.95 37.07
N HIS A 35 -9.14 37.90 36.62
CA HIS A 35 -9.66 38.95 35.77
C HIS A 35 -9.93 38.34 34.40
N MET A 36 -11.19 38.09 34.07
CA MET A 36 -11.62 38.00 32.69
C MET A 36 -11.37 39.37 32.06
N ASP A 37 -10.30 39.48 31.29
CA ASP A 37 -10.22 40.52 30.28
C ASP A 37 -11.36 40.29 29.31
N THR A 38 -12.42 41.05 29.46
CA THR A 38 -13.46 41.20 28.46
C THR A 38 -12.80 41.87 27.25
N HIS A 39 -12.25 41.04 26.35
CA HIS A 39 -11.99 41.55 24.99
C HIS A 39 -13.33 42.01 24.42
N THR A 40 -13.53 43.28 24.41
CA THR A 40 -14.56 43.94 23.60
C THR A 40 -14.27 43.47 22.17
N PRO A 41 -15.22 42.81 21.46
CA PRO A 41 -15.00 42.50 20.08
C PRO A 41 -14.59 43.76 19.34
N ALA A 42 -13.44 43.74 18.67
CA ALA A 42 -13.06 44.83 17.79
C ALA A 42 -14.24 45.11 16.86
N ALA A 43 -14.65 46.36 16.73
CA ALA A 43 -15.78 46.76 15.89
C ALA A 43 -15.54 46.13 14.50
N ALA A 44 -16.49 45.34 14.00
CA ALA A 44 -16.38 44.69 12.73
C ALA A 44 -16.08 45.77 11.67
N VAL A 45 -14.95 45.61 10.95
CA VAL A 45 -14.58 46.55 9.87
C VAL A 45 -15.68 46.55 8.85
N GLU A 46 -16.26 47.74 8.52
CA GLU A 46 -17.34 47.86 7.54
C GLU A 46 -16.87 47.34 6.17
N ALA A 47 -17.71 46.54 5.52
CA ALA A 47 -17.41 46.00 4.23
C ALA A 47 -17.53 47.07 3.14
N THR A 48 -16.48 47.19 2.32
CA THR A 48 -16.46 48.10 1.16
C THR A 48 -16.41 47.27 -0.14
N ARG A 49 -16.89 47.82 -1.25
CA ARG A 49 -16.91 47.13 -2.55
C ARG A 49 -15.60 47.34 -3.29
N TRP A 50 -15.12 46.31 -3.98
CA TRP A 50 -13.95 46.43 -4.87
C TRP A 50 -14.14 47.50 -5.95
N SER A 51 -15.32 47.57 -6.54
CA SER A 51 -15.67 48.50 -7.61
C SER A 51 -15.77 49.96 -7.15
N ASP A 52 -15.81 50.21 -5.84
CA ASP A 52 -15.89 51.58 -5.28
C ASP A 52 -14.49 52.21 -5.19
N PRO A 53 -14.22 53.32 -5.93
CA PRO A 53 -12.96 54.05 -5.80
C PRO A 53 -12.61 54.44 -4.37
N ALA A 54 -13.61 54.70 -3.53
CA ALA A 54 -13.39 55.08 -2.11
C ALA A 54 -12.79 53.95 -1.26
N SER A 55 -12.85 52.70 -1.74
CA SER A 55 -12.21 51.54 -1.06
C SER A 55 -10.68 51.59 -1.17
N TRP A 56 -10.13 52.39 -2.09
CA TRP A 56 -8.71 52.38 -2.46
C TRP A 56 -7.99 53.65 -2.06
N PRO A 57 -6.71 53.58 -1.65
CA PRO A 57 -5.97 54.75 -1.11
C PRO A 57 -5.96 55.97 -2.03
N ASP A 58 -5.81 55.74 -3.31
CA ASP A 58 -5.70 56.84 -4.30
C ASP A 58 -7.05 57.18 -4.97
N GLY A 59 -8.17 56.67 -4.43
CA GLY A 59 -9.46 56.82 -5.08
C GLY A 59 -9.55 56.18 -6.47
N LYS A 60 -8.76 55.16 -6.74
CA LYS A 60 -8.68 54.46 -8.04
C LYS A 60 -8.81 52.95 -7.86
N VAL A 61 -9.79 52.36 -8.54
CA VAL A 61 -9.94 50.89 -8.58
C VAL A 61 -8.73 50.26 -9.29
N PRO A 62 -8.15 49.20 -8.72
CA PRO A 62 -6.98 48.54 -9.30
C PRO A 62 -7.16 48.12 -10.76
N GLY A 63 -6.14 48.40 -11.57
CA GLY A 63 -6.10 48.11 -13.00
C GLY A 63 -5.29 46.90 -13.37
N ALA A 64 -5.13 46.66 -14.70
CA ALA A 64 -4.37 45.52 -15.22
C ALA A 64 -2.88 45.59 -14.85
N GLY A 65 -2.31 44.51 -14.38
CA GLY A 65 -0.90 44.36 -14.03
C GLY A 65 -0.50 45.12 -12.73
N GLU A 66 -1.46 45.60 -11.95
CA GLU A 66 -1.17 46.27 -10.65
C GLU A 66 -0.98 45.22 -9.54
N ALA A 67 -0.04 45.47 -8.64
CA ALA A 67 0.10 44.73 -7.38
C ALA A 67 -0.87 45.36 -6.34
N VAL A 68 -1.74 44.53 -5.77
CA VAL A 68 -2.81 44.98 -4.86
C VAL A 68 -2.55 44.45 -3.47
N THR A 69 -2.72 45.33 -2.47
CA THR A 69 -2.69 44.99 -1.05
C THR A 69 -4.00 45.40 -0.37
N ILE A 70 -4.66 44.42 0.26
CA ILE A 70 -5.79 44.67 1.16
C ILE A 70 -5.25 44.70 2.59
N GLY A 71 -5.09 45.92 3.12
CA GLY A 71 -4.50 46.12 4.46
C GLY A 71 -5.36 45.57 5.60
N ARG A 72 -4.76 45.44 6.78
CA ARG A 72 -5.37 44.81 7.97
C ARG A 72 -6.65 45.48 8.44
N ASP A 73 -6.79 46.78 8.19
CA ASP A 73 -7.94 47.60 8.50
C ASP A 73 -9.03 47.56 7.40
N LYS A 74 -8.91 46.73 6.38
CA LYS A 74 -9.81 46.63 5.22
C LYS A 74 -10.59 45.31 5.21
N ASN A 75 -11.89 45.49 4.86
CA ASN A 75 -12.78 44.37 4.52
C ASN A 75 -13.38 44.67 3.16
N VAL A 76 -12.90 43.98 2.12
CA VAL A 76 -13.26 44.23 0.73
C VAL A 76 -14.13 43.11 0.18
N VAL A 77 -15.25 43.48 -0.45
CA VAL A 77 -16.10 42.55 -1.18
C VAL A 77 -15.78 42.67 -2.68
N LEU A 78 -15.30 41.59 -3.28
CA LEU A 78 -15.06 41.51 -4.71
C LEU A 78 -16.40 41.34 -5.44
N ASP A 79 -16.97 42.44 -5.89
CA ASP A 79 -18.29 42.55 -6.51
C ASP A 79 -18.24 42.64 -8.05
N VAL A 80 -17.04 42.71 -8.61
CA VAL A 80 -16.75 42.75 -10.06
C VAL A 80 -15.55 41.86 -10.37
N SER A 81 -15.42 41.45 -11.63
CA SER A 81 -14.21 40.76 -12.11
C SER A 81 -13.17 41.82 -12.49
N PRO A 82 -12.10 42.00 -11.70
CA PRO A 82 -11.07 42.98 -12.04
C PRO A 82 -10.23 42.49 -13.24
N PRO A 83 -9.52 43.41 -13.91
CA PRO A 83 -8.45 42.99 -14.82
C PRO A 83 -7.41 42.12 -14.13
N ALA A 84 -6.63 41.32 -14.89
CA ALA A 84 -5.58 40.49 -14.33
C ALA A 84 -4.59 41.33 -13.52
N LEU A 85 -4.37 40.92 -12.28
CA LEU A 85 -3.46 41.57 -11.34
C LEU A 85 -2.05 40.99 -11.49
N ARG A 86 -1.04 41.83 -11.16
CA ARG A 86 0.32 41.34 -10.99
C ARG A 86 0.42 40.45 -9.74
N SER A 87 -0.21 40.87 -8.64
CA SER A 87 -0.24 40.11 -7.41
C SER A 87 -1.33 40.61 -6.46
N LEU A 88 -1.69 39.75 -5.49
CA LEU A 88 -2.66 40.13 -4.45
C LEU A 88 -2.12 39.72 -3.07
N THR A 89 -1.95 40.72 -2.22
CA THR A 89 -1.66 40.46 -0.80
C THR A 89 -2.88 40.81 0.05
N VAL A 90 -3.31 39.87 0.91
CA VAL A 90 -4.47 40.03 1.78
C VAL A 90 -4.00 39.95 3.22
N GLU A 91 -3.86 41.10 3.86
CA GLU A 91 -3.59 41.25 5.30
C GLU A 91 -4.89 41.44 6.12
N GLY A 92 -5.91 41.98 5.48
CA GLY A 92 -7.27 42.16 6.00
C GLY A 92 -8.20 41.04 5.52
N ARG A 93 -9.37 41.39 5.02
CA ARG A 93 -10.35 40.43 4.51
C ARG A 93 -10.75 40.75 3.08
N LEU A 94 -10.73 39.70 2.23
CA LEU A 94 -11.34 39.69 0.91
C LEU A 94 -12.43 38.67 0.85
N SER A 95 -13.66 39.04 0.50
CA SER A 95 -14.75 38.11 0.26
C SER A 95 -15.31 38.28 -1.15
N PHE A 96 -15.87 37.26 -1.74
CA PHE A 96 -16.52 37.30 -3.06
C PHE A 96 -18.01 37.56 -2.89
N SER A 97 -18.55 38.49 -3.71
CA SER A 97 -20.00 38.75 -3.76
C SER A 97 -20.71 37.56 -4.43
N ASP A 98 -21.81 37.12 -3.83
CA ASP A 98 -22.70 36.09 -4.37
C ASP A 98 -23.91 36.69 -5.11
N GLU A 99 -23.77 37.94 -5.64
CA GLU A 99 -24.82 38.60 -6.43
C GLU A 99 -24.70 38.31 -7.93
N ARG A 100 -23.54 37.83 -8.37
CA ARG A 100 -23.22 37.54 -9.79
C ARG A 100 -21.97 36.66 -9.89
N ASP A 101 -21.70 36.17 -11.09
CA ASP A 101 -20.46 35.48 -11.42
C ASP A 101 -19.25 36.45 -11.33
N VAL A 102 -18.19 36.02 -10.63
CA VAL A 102 -16.97 36.82 -10.37
C VAL A 102 -15.73 36.00 -10.66
N ALA A 103 -14.78 36.61 -11.39
CA ALA A 103 -13.50 35.99 -11.72
C ALA A 103 -12.33 36.89 -11.25
N LEU A 104 -11.38 36.30 -10.56
CA LEU A 104 -10.11 36.95 -10.15
C LEU A 104 -8.96 36.27 -10.91
N LYS A 105 -8.05 37.05 -11.49
CA LYS A 105 -6.82 36.57 -12.13
C LYS A 105 -5.62 37.24 -11.48
N SER A 106 -4.62 36.48 -11.05
CA SER A 106 -3.39 37.00 -10.43
C SER A 106 -2.23 36.02 -10.66
N GLU A 107 -0.98 36.51 -10.69
CA GLU A 107 0.20 35.62 -10.71
C GLU A 107 0.23 34.75 -9.44
N TRP A 108 0.07 35.41 -8.29
CA TRP A 108 0.00 34.78 -7.00
C TRP A 108 -0.88 35.54 -6.03
N ILE A 109 -1.30 34.87 -4.96
CA ILE A 109 -2.07 35.41 -3.84
C ILE A 109 -1.34 35.08 -2.54
N TYR A 110 -1.07 36.08 -1.71
CA TYR A 110 -0.38 35.91 -0.43
C TYR A 110 -1.24 36.39 0.74
N LEU A 111 -1.40 35.53 1.75
CA LEU A 111 -2.20 35.82 2.96
C LEU A 111 -1.31 35.85 4.22
N PRO A 112 -0.64 36.96 4.54
CA PRO A 112 0.11 37.13 5.79
C PRO A 112 -0.81 37.48 6.95
N GLY A 113 -1.62 36.55 7.42
CA GLY A 113 -2.57 36.72 8.51
C GLY A 113 -3.97 37.21 8.13
N GLY A 114 -4.23 37.49 6.83
CA GLY A 114 -5.55 37.90 6.35
C GLY A 114 -6.49 36.75 6.02
N GLU A 115 -7.68 37.09 5.54
CA GLU A 115 -8.72 36.09 5.17
C GLU A 115 -9.18 36.25 3.72
N LEU A 116 -9.22 35.15 3.00
CA LEU A 116 -9.87 35.03 1.69
C LEU A 116 -11.08 34.10 1.82
N GLU A 117 -12.27 34.69 1.55
CA GLU A 117 -13.54 33.97 1.71
C GLU A 117 -14.35 33.93 0.42
N ILE A 118 -14.88 32.77 0.04
CA ILE A 118 -15.90 32.58 -0.99
C ILE A 118 -17.01 31.69 -0.42
N GLY A 119 -18.12 32.31 -0.02
CA GLY A 119 -19.17 31.65 0.74
C GLY A 119 -18.73 31.22 2.15
N SER A 120 -19.63 30.67 2.91
CA SER A 120 -19.37 30.12 4.24
C SER A 120 -20.11 28.78 4.40
N GLU A 121 -19.74 28.02 5.43
CA GLU A 121 -20.44 26.76 5.74
C GLU A 121 -21.95 26.96 5.95
N ALA A 122 -22.34 28.06 6.62
CA ALA A 122 -23.75 28.40 6.87
C ALA A 122 -24.46 28.96 5.62
N LYS A 123 -23.70 29.56 4.69
CA LYS A 123 -24.19 30.15 3.45
C LYS A 123 -23.22 29.87 2.30
N PRO A 124 -23.32 28.68 1.67
CA PRO A 124 -22.52 28.35 0.52
C PRO A 124 -22.71 29.34 -0.63
N HIS A 125 -21.64 29.61 -1.38
CA HIS A 125 -21.68 30.47 -2.57
C HIS A 125 -22.44 29.77 -3.68
N THR A 126 -23.29 30.49 -4.41
CA THR A 126 -24.20 29.90 -5.40
C THR A 126 -23.92 30.30 -6.84
N HIS A 127 -23.30 31.47 -7.06
CA HIS A 127 -22.86 31.92 -8.38
C HIS A 127 -21.50 31.29 -8.77
N GLN A 128 -21.05 31.50 -9.99
CA GLN A 128 -19.71 31.07 -10.39
C GLN A 128 -18.66 32.01 -9.77
N ALA A 129 -17.70 31.44 -9.08
CA ALA A 129 -16.53 32.15 -8.59
C ALA A 129 -15.26 31.46 -9.10
N SER A 130 -14.35 32.23 -9.70
CA SER A 130 -13.10 31.63 -10.18
C SER A 130 -11.87 32.42 -9.77
N ILE A 131 -10.80 31.69 -9.42
CA ILE A 131 -9.45 32.23 -9.24
C ILE A 131 -8.56 31.54 -10.27
N THR A 132 -7.95 32.33 -11.17
CA THR A 132 -6.97 31.83 -12.13
C THR A 132 -5.58 32.36 -11.79
N LEU A 133 -4.66 31.43 -11.52
CA LEU A 133 -3.25 31.74 -11.26
C LEU A 133 -2.49 31.73 -12.58
N THR A 134 -1.89 32.88 -12.93
CA THR A 134 -1.10 33.07 -14.15
C THR A 134 0.39 32.92 -13.87
N ASP A 135 1.23 32.87 -14.90
CA ASP A 135 2.69 32.78 -14.80
C ASP A 135 3.32 33.60 -15.95
N THR A 136 3.09 34.92 -15.90
CA THR A 136 3.67 35.85 -16.89
C THR A 136 5.05 36.34 -16.48
N VAL A 137 5.42 36.16 -15.18
CA VAL A 137 6.75 36.44 -14.62
C VAL A 137 7.26 35.16 -13.95
N PRO A 138 7.92 34.29 -14.71
CA PRO A 138 8.32 32.99 -14.22
C PRO A 138 9.49 33.03 -13.22
N ASN A 139 9.62 31.97 -12.40
CA ASN A 139 10.70 31.75 -11.44
C ASN A 139 10.71 32.78 -10.27
N GLU A 140 9.58 33.22 -9.83
CA GLU A 140 9.48 33.97 -8.59
C GLU A 140 9.56 33.02 -7.37
N ASP A 141 9.98 33.56 -6.25
CA ASP A 141 9.98 32.84 -4.98
C ASP A 141 9.41 33.72 -3.87
N ILE A 142 8.09 33.65 -3.70
CA ILE A 142 7.36 34.49 -2.74
C ILE A 142 7.52 33.90 -1.36
N ASN A 143 8.35 34.54 -0.54
CA ASN A 143 8.62 34.12 0.85
C ASN A 143 9.01 32.63 0.98
N THR A 144 9.83 32.13 0.07
CA THR A 144 10.26 30.73 -0.01
C THR A 144 9.15 29.71 -0.31
N MET A 145 7.94 30.18 -0.62
CA MET A 145 6.81 29.31 -0.97
C MET A 145 6.65 29.10 -2.49
N GLY A 146 7.57 29.65 -3.29
CA GLY A 146 7.58 29.50 -4.76
C GLY A 146 6.68 30.52 -5.47
N ASP A 147 6.27 30.14 -6.65
CA ASP A 147 5.56 30.94 -7.63
C ASP A 147 4.17 30.37 -7.92
N ARG A 148 3.29 31.15 -8.56
CA ARG A 148 1.99 30.72 -9.09
C ARG A 148 1.11 30.01 -8.04
N GLY A 149 0.91 30.64 -6.87
CA GLY A 149 0.21 29.95 -5.77
C GLY A 149 -0.70 30.85 -4.95
N ILE A 150 -1.53 30.22 -4.11
CA ILE A 150 -2.16 30.82 -2.94
C ILE A 150 -1.33 30.40 -1.73
N MET A 151 -0.59 31.35 -1.18
CA MET A 151 0.43 31.13 -0.16
C MET A 151 -0.01 31.77 1.15
N MET A 152 -0.04 30.98 2.22
CA MET A 152 -0.62 31.40 3.49
C MET A 152 0.43 31.35 4.60
N MET A 153 0.58 32.42 5.33
CA MET A 153 1.42 32.54 6.52
C MET A 153 0.62 33.16 7.67
N GLY A 154 -0.08 32.30 8.42
CA GLY A 154 -1.01 32.67 9.47
C GLY A 154 -2.38 33.18 8.97
N GLY A 155 -2.66 33.10 7.68
CA GLY A 155 -3.93 33.51 7.07
C GLY A 155 -5.02 32.43 7.11
N THR A 156 -6.23 32.80 6.70
CA THR A 156 -7.37 31.88 6.57
C THR A 156 -7.88 31.82 5.14
N LEU A 157 -8.05 30.62 4.61
CA LEU A 157 -8.72 30.34 3.36
C LEU A 157 -10.05 29.63 3.65
N SER A 158 -11.18 30.28 3.33
CA SER A 158 -12.52 29.75 3.59
C SER A 158 -13.34 29.73 2.30
N LEU A 159 -13.53 28.54 1.75
CA LEU A 159 -14.16 28.33 0.44
C LEU A 159 -15.31 27.33 0.57
N HIS A 160 -16.54 27.77 0.26
CA HIS A 160 -17.75 26.93 0.39
C HIS A 160 -18.66 27.09 -0.81
N GLY A 161 -18.60 26.13 -1.73
CA GLY A 161 -19.50 26.00 -2.87
C GLY A 161 -20.76 25.20 -2.56
N ASP A 162 -21.65 25.11 -3.54
CA ASP A 162 -23.03 24.58 -3.39
C ASP A 162 -23.18 23.09 -3.69
N ARG A 163 -22.08 22.36 -4.00
CA ARG A 163 -22.13 20.95 -4.37
C ARG A 163 -21.74 20.05 -3.19
N THR A 164 -22.58 19.04 -2.89
CA THR A 164 -22.34 18.06 -1.82
C THR A 164 -22.46 16.61 -2.28
N ASN A 165 -23.25 16.31 -3.32
CA ASN A 165 -23.28 14.99 -3.95
C ASN A 165 -22.16 14.94 -5.03
N THR A 166 -21.02 14.36 -4.68
CA THR A 166 -19.79 14.45 -5.46
C THR A 166 -19.56 13.28 -6.39
N TRP A 167 -20.02 12.11 -5.99
CA TRP A 167 -19.92 10.89 -6.79
C TRP A 167 -20.96 9.86 -6.36
N THR A 168 -21.22 8.93 -7.25
CA THR A 168 -22.15 7.83 -7.07
C THR A 168 -21.67 6.61 -7.85
N LYS A 169 -22.42 5.50 -7.80
CA LYS A 169 -22.14 4.32 -8.62
C LYS A 169 -23.21 4.17 -9.72
N LEU A 170 -22.82 3.46 -10.77
CA LEU A 170 -23.78 3.01 -11.78
C LEU A 170 -24.88 2.14 -11.14
N ALA A 171 -26.12 2.33 -11.56
CA ALA A 171 -27.25 1.49 -11.15
C ALA A 171 -27.40 0.24 -12.01
N LYS A 172 -26.79 0.26 -13.21
CA LYS A 172 -26.71 -0.85 -14.16
C LYS A 172 -25.53 -0.66 -15.10
N THR A 173 -25.11 -1.76 -15.71
CA THR A 173 -24.01 -1.76 -16.72
C THR A 173 -24.30 -0.79 -17.85
N ALA A 174 -23.36 0.13 -18.08
CA ALA A 174 -23.37 1.09 -19.19
C ALA A 174 -22.57 0.51 -20.37
N GLN A 175 -23.26 0.16 -21.44
CA GLN A 175 -22.65 -0.52 -22.58
C GLN A 175 -21.87 0.43 -23.49
N THR A 176 -20.82 -0.07 -24.13
CA THR A 176 -20.13 0.60 -25.24
C THR A 176 -21.14 1.14 -26.27
N GLY A 177 -20.95 2.39 -26.68
CA GLY A 177 -21.85 3.07 -27.64
C GLY A 177 -23.08 3.72 -27.01
N SER A 178 -23.34 3.52 -25.71
CA SER A 178 -24.46 4.19 -25.02
C SER A 178 -24.16 5.68 -24.82
N ALA A 179 -25.13 6.52 -25.13
CA ALA A 179 -25.14 7.95 -24.78
C ALA A 179 -25.98 8.24 -23.51
N THR A 180 -26.45 7.21 -22.81
CA THR A 180 -27.22 7.36 -21.58
C THR A 180 -26.71 6.37 -20.54
N ILE A 181 -26.57 6.83 -19.31
CA ILE A 181 -26.22 6.02 -18.15
C ILE A 181 -27.30 6.14 -17.07
N GLU A 182 -27.37 5.18 -16.19
CA GLU A 182 -28.23 5.24 -15.01
C GLU A 182 -27.34 5.07 -13.77
N VAL A 183 -27.46 6.01 -12.85
CA VAL A 183 -26.69 6.05 -11.61
C VAL A 183 -27.60 5.80 -10.39
N LEU A 184 -27.00 5.51 -9.23
CA LEU A 184 -27.78 5.31 -8.00
C LEU A 184 -28.38 6.61 -7.47
N ASP A 185 -27.63 7.73 -7.62
CA ASP A 185 -28.08 9.04 -7.17
C ASP A 185 -27.47 10.15 -8.05
N ALA A 186 -28.31 10.89 -8.76
CA ALA A 186 -27.95 12.08 -9.54
C ALA A 186 -28.41 13.38 -8.85
N GLY A 187 -28.79 13.33 -7.58
CA GLY A 187 -29.31 14.49 -6.85
C GLY A 187 -28.32 15.66 -6.81
N GLY A 188 -28.80 16.86 -7.18
CA GLY A 188 -27.96 18.06 -7.23
C GLY A 188 -27.06 18.22 -8.45
N TRP A 189 -26.96 17.22 -9.33
CA TRP A 189 -26.24 17.32 -10.62
C TRP A 189 -27.07 18.11 -11.64
N ARG A 190 -26.40 18.75 -12.59
CA ARG A 190 -27.03 19.70 -13.50
C ARG A 190 -26.62 19.44 -14.94
N LYS A 191 -27.47 19.84 -15.89
CA LYS A 191 -27.07 19.95 -17.31
C LYS A 191 -25.87 20.90 -17.43
N GLY A 192 -24.85 20.49 -18.18
CA GLY A 192 -23.59 21.19 -18.35
C GLY A 192 -22.49 20.78 -17.39
N ASP A 193 -22.81 20.02 -16.35
CA ASP A 193 -21.77 19.46 -15.46
C ASP A 193 -20.90 18.44 -16.20
N GLU A 194 -19.61 18.44 -15.90
CA GLU A 194 -18.68 17.40 -16.32
C GLU A 194 -18.63 16.30 -15.28
N ILE A 195 -18.71 15.07 -15.76
CA ILE A 195 -18.56 13.85 -14.96
C ILE A 195 -17.47 12.97 -15.55
N VAL A 196 -16.97 12.06 -14.74
CA VAL A 196 -16.04 11.01 -15.16
C VAL A 196 -16.54 9.65 -14.68
N LEU A 197 -16.65 8.70 -15.63
CA LEU A 197 -16.90 7.30 -15.32
C LEU A 197 -15.57 6.61 -15.09
N ALA A 198 -15.42 5.90 -13.97
CA ALA A 198 -14.23 5.11 -13.68
C ALA A 198 -14.13 3.92 -14.64
N SER A 199 -12.92 3.49 -14.96
CA SER A 199 -12.72 2.19 -15.60
C SER A 199 -13.24 1.08 -14.68
N THR A 200 -13.84 0.06 -15.24
CA THR A 200 -14.21 -1.18 -14.55
C THR A 200 -13.49 -2.39 -15.13
N ASP A 201 -12.39 -2.14 -15.82
CA ASP A 201 -11.53 -3.14 -16.44
C ASP A 201 -10.08 -2.99 -15.93
N PHE A 202 -9.17 -3.81 -16.40
CA PHE A 202 -7.77 -3.79 -16.00
C PHE A 202 -7.03 -2.50 -16.38
N ASP A 203 -7.43 -1.83 -17.46
CA ASP A 203 -6.79 -0.60 -17.93
C ASP A 203 -7.43 0.64 -17.29
N PRO A 204 -6.71 1.39 -16.41
CA PRO A 204 -7.21 2.60 -15.78
C PRO A 204 -7.52 3.73 -16.77
N TYR A 205 -6.93 3.69 -17.97
CA TYR A 205 -7.16 4.69 -19.02
C TYR A 205 -8.50 4.55 -19.74
N GLN A 206 -9.28 3.51 -19.44
CA GLN A 206 -10.66 3.40 -19.91
C GLN A 206 -11.64 4.28 -19.11
N ALA A 207 -11.15 5.09 -18.18
CA ALA A 207 -11.97 6.13 -17.54
C ALA A 207 -12.41 7.19 -18.58
N GLU A 208 -13.70 7.59 -18.56
CA GLU A 208 -14.26 8.44 -19.59
C GLU A 208 -14.89 9.71 -19.02
N ARG A 209 -14.36 10.89 -19.40
CA ARG A 209 -14.97 12.19 -19.10
C ARG A 209 -16.10 12.49 -20.08
N ARG A 210 -17.23 12.94 -19.57
CA ARG A 210 -18.43 13.29 -20.33
C ARG A 210 -19.10 14.56 -19.77
N THR A 211 -19.85 15.25 -20.63
CA THR A 211 -20.69 16.37 -20.19
C THR A 211 -22.16 15.92 -20.12
N ILE A 212 -22.86 16.31 -19.09
CA ILE A 212 -24.28 16.03 -18.91
C ILE A 212 -25.09 16.94 -19.84
N THR A 213 -25.89 16.38 -20.74
CA THR A 213 -26.77 17.14 -21.64
C THR A 213 -28.22 17.16 -21.17
N ALA A 214 -28.64 16.13 -20.42
CA ALA A 214 -29.95 16.05 -19.78
C ALA A 214 -29.94 15.09 -18.60
N ILE A 215 -30.83 15.32 -17.62
CA ILE A 215 -31.07 14.43 -16.47
C ILE A 215 -32.57 14.19 -16.32
N SER A 216 -32.97 12.94 -16.12
CA SER A 216 -34.34 12.54 -15.84
C SER A 216 -34.33 11.51 -14.70
N GLY A 217 -34.60 11.96 -13.48
CA GLY A 217 -34.36 11.16 -12.28
C GLY A 217 -32.89 10.81 -12.17
N ASN A 218 -32.56 9.53 -12.13
CA ASN A 218 -31.19 9.03 -12.08
C ASN A 218 -30.63 8.64 -13.47
N ALA A 219 -31.39 8.86 -14.55
CA ALA A 219 -30.91 8.67 -15.92
C ALA A 219 -30.23 9.95 -16.42
N ILE A 220 -29.01 9.82 -16.90
CA ILE A 220 -28.14 10.91 -17.37
C ILE A 220 -27.87 10.71 -18.85
N THR A 221 -28.15 11.73 -19.67
CA THR A 221 -27.76 11.77 -21.08
C THR A 221 -26.42 12.47 -21.24
N LEU A 222 -25.50 11.86 -21.97
CA LEU A 222 -24.14 12.29 -22.19
C LEU A 222 -24.00 13.07 -23.50
N ASP A 223 -22.96 13.88 -23.63
CA ASP A 223 -22.60 14.63 -24.84
C ASP A 223 -22.11 13.73 -25.97
N LYS A 224 -21.50 12.59 -25.63
CA LYS A 224 -20.93 11.59 -26.54
C LYS A 224 -21.24 10.19 -26.05
N PRO A 225 -21.38 9.21 -26.99
CA PRO A 225 -21.45 7.81 -26.60
C PRO A 225 -20.20 7.34 -25.85
N LEU A 226 -20.37 6.36 -24.97
CA LEU A 226 -19.25 5.68 -24.29
C LEU A 226 -18.41 4.88 -25.29
N GLN A 227 -17.11 4.92 -25.12
CA GLN A 227 -16.15 4.11 -25.90
C GLN A 227 -15.98 2.72 -25.31
N TYR A 228 -16.14 2.60 -23.99
CA TYR A 228 -15.97 1.38 -23.22
C TYR A 228 -17.27 0.99 -22.51
N MET A 229 -17.37 -0.29 -22.18
CA MET A 229 -18.38 -0.76 -21.23
C MET A 229 -17.90 -0.42 -19.81
N HIS A 230 -18.82 0.13 -19.01
CA HIS A 230 -18.61 0.32 -17.58
C HIS A 230 -19.58 -0.59 -16.82
N PHE A 231 -19.04 -1.55 -16.09
CA PHE A 231 -19.83 -2.55 -15.40
C PHE A 231 -20.62 -1.94 -14.23
N GLY A 232 -21.86 -2.34 -14.04
CA GLY A 232 -22.77 -1.71 -13.09
C GLY A 232 -23.56 -2.68 -12.23
N GLU A 233 -22.97 -3.85 -11.86
CA GLU A 233 -23.70 -4.89 -11.13
C GLU A 233 -22.92 -5.42 -9.92
N ILE A 234 -23.65 -6.08 -9.02
CA ILE A 234 -23.09 -6.84 -7.89
C ILE A 234 -23.15 -8.31 -8.27
N THR A 235 -22.02 -8.98 -8.39
CA THR A 235 -21.94 -10.39 -8.76
C THR A 235 -21.22 -11.19 -7.69
N PHE A 236 -21.74 -12.36 -7.34
CA PHE A 236 -21.19 -13.24 -6.30
C PHE A 236 -20.96 -12.55 -4.94
N GLY A 237 -21.67 -11.45 -4.66
CA GLY A 237 -21.54 -10.65 -3.44
C GLY A 237 -20.35 -9.65 -3.49
N VAL A 238 -19.73 -9.44 -4.64
CA VAL A 238 -18.75 -8.39 -4.91
C VAL A 238 -19.42 -7.23 -5.64
N ASP A 239 -19.31 -6.02 -5.11
CA ASP A 239 -19.82 -4.79 -5.73
C ASP A 239 -18.79 -4.25 -6.72
N GLU A 240 -18.98 -4.59 -8.00
CA GLU A 240 -18.13 -4.16 -9.11
C GLU A 240 -18.74 -3.00 -9.92
N ARG A 241 -19.73 -2.31 -9.36
CA ARG A 241 -20.38 -1.17 -10.02
C ARG A 241 -19.43 0.01 -10.13
N GLY A 242 -19.17 0.44 -11.36
CA GLY A 242 -18.30 1.57 -11.65
C GLY A 242 -18.78 2.87 -11.02
N GLU A 243 -17.84 3.65 -10.53
CA GLU A 243 -18.08 4.97 -9.95
C GLU A 243 -18.24 6.02 -11.04
N VAL A 244 -19.08 7.03 -10.75
CA VAL A 244 -19.27 8.22 -11.57
C VAL A 244 -19.00 9.43 -10.69
N GLY A 245 -17.92 10.15 -10.96
CA GLY A 245 -17.49 11.32 -10.21
C GLY A 245 -17.91 12.63 -10.89
N LEU A 246 -18.42 13.59 -10.13
CA LEU A 246 -18.75 14.93 -10.59
C LEU A 246 -17.50 15.80 -10.50
N LEU A 247 -17.05 16.39 -11.61
CA LEU A 247 -15.87 17.26 -11.68
C LEU A 247 -16.21 18.74 -11.51
N THR A 248 -17.35 19.18 -12.00
CA THR A 248 -17.76 20.60 -11.98
C THR A 248 -18.12 21.07 -10.57
N ARG A 249 -17.57 22.23 -10.19
CA ARG A 249 -17.96 23.01 -9.01
C ARG A 249 -18.21 24.46 -9.42
N ASN A 250 -18.99 25.18 -8.61
CA ASN A 250 -19.24 26.60 -8.85
C ASN A 250 -18.11 27.51 -8.33
N ILE A 251 -17.26 27.01 -7.44
CA ILE A 251 -16.00 27.68 -7.08
C ILE A 251 -14.88 26.93 -7.79
N ARG A 252 -14.08 27.62 -8.64
CA ARG A 252 -12.96 27.02 -9.36
C ARG A 252 -11.65 27.76 -9.07
N ILE A 253 -10.62 27.03 -8.65
CA ILE A 253 -9.24 27.52 -8.58
C ILE A 253 -8.41 26.74 -9.59
N GLN A 254 -7.71 27.46 -10.48
CA GLN A 254 -7.00 26.83 -11.56
C GLN A 254 -5.74 27.60 -11.96
N ALA A 255 -4.80 26.92 -12.59
CA ALA A 255 -3.77 27.61 -13.37
C ALA A 255 -4.32 28.02 -14.75
N SER A 256 -3.70 28.99 -15.40
CA SER A 256 -3.98 29.33 -16.79
C SER A 256 -3.55 28.21 -17.75
N ASP A 257 -4.04 28.23 -18.99
CA ASP A 257 -3.98 27.11 -19.93
C ASP A 257 -2.55 26.68 -20.32
N ASP A 258 -1.56 27.58 -20.18
CA ASP A 258 -0.14 27.28 -20.38
C ASP A 258 0.39 26.12 -19.51
N ALA A 259 -0.26 25.88 -18.37
CA ALA A 259 0.08 24.79 -17.47
C ALA A 259 -0.08 23.39 -18.12
N GLU A 260 -0.96 23.24 -19.11
CA GLU A 260 -1.16 21.96 -19.81
C GLU A 260 0.07 21.51 -20.58
N SER A 261 0.85 22.45 -21.08
CA SER A 261 2.08 22.16 -21.83
C SER A 261 3.34 22.25 -20.98
N SER A 262 3.35 23.11 -19.95
CA SER A 262 4.50 23.31 -19.07
C SER A 262 4.55 22.34 -17.88
N TYR A 263 3.39 21.72 -17.52
CA TYR A 263 3.21 20.96 -16.26
C TYR A 263 3.57 21.76 -15.02
N PHE A 264 3.54 23.08 -15.12
CA PHE A 264 3.77 24.04 -14.04
C PHE A 264 2.43 24.69 -13.68
N GLY A 265 1.66 23.99 -12.82
CA GLY A 265 0.33 24.42 -12.39
C GLY A 265 0.35 25.37 -11.21
N GLY A 266 -0.85 25.69 -10.71
CA GLY A 266 -1.00 26.44 -9.48
C GLY A 266 -0.77 25.56 -8.24
N HIS A 267 -0.57 26.19 -7.07
CA HIS A 267 -0.56 25.46 -5.79
C HIS A 267 -1.24 26.25 -4.67
N ILE A 268 -1.67 25.55 -3.62
CA ILE A 268 -2.19 26.16 -2.38
C ILE A 268 -1.36 25.61 -1.23
N MET A 269 -0.66 26.50 -0.50
CA MET A 269 0.19 26.12 0.61
C MET A 269 -0.15 26.88 1.89
N ALA A 270 -0.54 26.15 2.93
CA ALA A 270 -0.77 26.69 4.25
C ALA A 270 0.41 26.37 5.17
N MET A 271 1.11 27.41 5.62
CA MET A 271 2.19 27.32 6.61
C MET A 271 1.64 27.37 8.04
N ALA A 272 2.49 27.08 9.01
CA ALA A 272 2.12 27.12 10.44
C ALA A 272 1.33 28.38 10.82
N GLY A 273 0.27 28.20 11.62
CA GLY A 273 -0.66 29.27 12.02
C GLY A 273 -1.77 29.55 11.00
N SER A 274 -1.71 29.01 9.79
CA SER A 274 -2.77 29.16 8.78
C SER A 274 -3.92 28.19 9.00
N LYS A 275 -5.10 28.52 8.42
CA LYS A 275 -6.30 27.69 8.48
C LYS A 275 -6.93 27.55 7.09
N MET A 276 -7.32 26.33 6.74
CA MET A 276 -8.04 26.05 5.49
C MET A 276 -9.35 25.32 5.75
N PHE A 277 -10.43 25.87 5.19
CA PHE A 277 -11.78 25.30 5.20
C PHE A 277 -12.29 25.27 3.77
N VAL A 278 -12.17 24.13 3.10
CA VAL A 278 -12.47 23.99 1.67
C VAL A 278 -13.58 22.99 1.47
N SER A 279 -14.70 23.42 0.87
CA SER A 279 -15.85 22.57 0.58
C SER A 279 -16.48 22.94 -0.77
N GLY A 280 -16.71 21.94 -1.64
CA GLY A 280 -17.39 22.18 -2.91
C GLY A 280 -16.58 23.02 -3.91
N VAL A 281 -15.27 22.82 -3.97
CA VAL A 281 -14.32 23.56 -4.83
C VAL A 281 -13.74 22.63 -5.90
N GLU A 282 -13.57 23.18 -7.10
CA GLU A 282 -12.85 22.53 -8.19
C GLU A 282 -11.42 23.09 -8.27
N LEU A 283 -10.43 22.19 -8.12
CA LEU A 283 -9.02 22.46 -8.32
C LEU A 283 -8.58 21.84 -9.65
N ASN A 284 -8.23 22.64 -10.63
CA ASN A 284 -7.91 22.19 -11.98
C ASN A 284 -6.56 22.70 -12.44
N ARG A 285 -5.75 21.88 -13.10
CA ARG A 285 -4.40 22.22 -13.57
C ARG A 285 -3.50 22.73 -12.43
N MET A 286 -3.61 22.08 -11.26
CA MET A 286 -2.84 22.43 -10.08
C MET A 286 -1.67 21.46 -9.88
N GLY A 287 -0.71 21.87 -9.02
CA GLY A 287 0.53 21.14 -8.78
C GLY A 287 1.62 21.50 -9.79
N GLN A 288 2.87 21.51 -9.34
CA GLN A 288 4.04 21.83 -10.17
C GLN A 288 4.93 20.61 -10.28
N ASN A 289 5.06 20.06 -11.50
CA ASN A 289 5.87 18.88 -11.73
C ASN A 289 7.33 19.14 -11.36
N MET A 290 7.99 18.20 -10.67
CA MET A 290 9.38 18.28 -10.21
C MET A 290 9.69 19.40 -9.21
N HIS A 291 8.66 20.05 -8.64
CA HIS A 291 8.83 21.04 -7.59
C HIS A 291 8.27 20.56 -6.26
N LEU A 292 9.16 20.27 -5.30
CA LEU A 292 8.80 19.80 -3.96
C LEU A 292 7.92 20.84 -3.25
N ALA A 293 6.91 20.35 -2.53
CA ALA A 293 5.95 21.15 -1.77
C ALA A 293 4.98 22.02 -2.61
N ARG A 294 5.03 21.98 -3.94
CA ARG A 294 4.14 22.76 -4.82
C ARG A 294 3.00 21.87 -5.33
N TYR A 295 2.06 21.57 -4.41
CA TYR A 295 0.96 20.62 -4.61
C TYR A 295 -0.40 21.33 -4.75
N PRO A 296 -1.43 20.71 -5.34
CA PRO A 296 -2.73 21.35 -5.53
C PRO A 296 -3.31 21.95 -4.25
N ILE A 297 -3.26 21.21 -3.13
CA ILE A 297 -3.59 21.70 -1.79
C ILE A 297 -2.69 21.03 -0.75
N HIS A 298 -2.07 21.83 0.11
CA HIS A 298 -1.00 21.38 0.98
C HIS A 298 -1.09 22.04 2.36
N TRP A 299 -1.36 21.25 3.39
CA TRP A 299 -1.11 21.63 4.80
C TRP A 299 0.36 21.35 5.10
N HIS A 300 1.15 22.39 5.25
CA HIS A 300 2.61 22.29 5.38
C HIS A 300 3.04 22.56 6.81
N ILE A 301 3.28 21.50 7.57
CA ILE A 301 3.79 21.53 8.95
C ILE A 301 2.94 22.45 9.85
N ILE A 302 1.64 22.24 9.79
CA ILE A 302 0.66 23.00 10.63
C ILE A 302 0.69 22.52 12.08
N GLY A 303 1.02 21.25 12.33
CA GLY A 303 0.86 20.58 13.60
C GLY A 303 -0.59 20.12 13.79
N GLU A 304 -1.39 20.86 14.56
CA GLU A 304 -2.81 20.53 14.79
C GLU A 304 -3.71 21.17 13.75
N GLY A 305 -4.39 20.32 12.98
CA GLY A 305 -5.37 20.70 11.95
C GLY A 305 -6.83 20.51 12.37
N GLU A 306 -7.10 20.27 13.66
CA GLU A 306 -8.46 19.98 14.13
C GLU A 306 -9.47 21.04 13.66
N GLY A 307 -10.60 20.58 13.10
CA GLY A 307 -11.64 21.43 12.55
C GLY A 307 -11.39 21.85 11.09
N GLN A 308 -10.16 21.77 10.57
CA GLN A 308 -9.85 22.09 9.18
C GLN A 308 -10.21 20.92 8.25
N TYR A 309 -10.49 21.22 6.99
CA TYR A 309 -10.91 20.20 6.03
C TYR A 309 -10.73 20.60 4.56
N ILE A 310 -10.68 19.57 3.72
CA ILE A 310 -11.12 19.61 2.34
C ILE A 310 -12.22 18.57 2.13
N ARG A 311 -13.38 19.01 1.66
CA ARG A 311 -14.53 18.12 1.42
C ARG A 311 -15.34 18.52 0.21
N ASN A 312 -16.12 17.59 -0.32
CA ASN A 312 -17.06 17.82 -1.43
C ASN A 312 -16.41 18.42 -2.69
N SER A 313 -15.08 18.34 -2.82
CA SER A 313 -14.31 19.03 -3.85
C SER A 313 -13.94 18.10 -5.00
N ALA A 314 -13.59 18.69 -6.15
CA ALA A 314 -13.02 17.97 -7.29
C ALA A 314 -11.59 18.46 -7.54
N ILE A 315 -10.65 17.54 -7.74
CA ILE A 315 -9.24 17.84 -7.98
C ILE A 315 -8.82 17.03 -9.20
N HIS A 316 -8.57 17.72 -10.33
CA HIS A 316 -8.33 16.98 -11.54
C HIS A 316 -7.32 17.65 -12.48
N ASP A 317 -6.77 16.86 -13.39
CA ASP A 317 -5.72 17.28 -14.32
C ASP A 317 -4.55 17.93 -13.57
N THR A 318 -4.03 17.23 -12.55
CA THR A 318 -2.95 17.74 -11.70
C THR A 318 -1.58 17.26 -12.17
N TYR A 319 -0.54 18.03 -11.83
CA TYR A 319 0.84 17.74 -12.26
C TYR A 319 1.76 17.32 -11.10
N SER A 320 1.25 17.31 -9.89
CA SER A 320 1.93 16.78 -8.70
C SER A 320 0.94 16.61 -7.55
N ARG A 321 0.65 15.38 -7.11
CA ARG A 321 -0.26 15.06 -6.00
C ARG A 321 -1.73 15.47 -6.22
N CYS A 322 -2.54 15.36 -5.17
CA CYS A 322 -3.91 15.89 -5.07
C CYS A 322 -4.07 16.61 -3.73
N VAL A 323 -4.13 15.87 -2.62
CA VAL A 323 -4.23 16.39 -1.26
C VAL A 323 -3.00 15.96 -0.48
N THR A 324 -2.24 16.91 -0.01
CA THR A 324 -1.03 16.66 0.78
C THR A 324 -1.22 17.06 2.23
N VAL A 325 -1.01 16.11 3.11
CA VAL A 325 -0.97 16.28 4.56
C VAL A 325 0.48 16.10 4.99
N HIS A 326 1.15 17.21 5.34
CA HIS A 326 2.55 17.23 5.73
C HIS A 326 2.70 17.78 7.13
N GLY A 327 3.22 16.99 8.06
CA GLY A 327 3.41 17.38 9.44
C GLY A 327 2.15 17.92 10.11
N THR A 328 0.98 17.36 9.77
CA THR A 328 -0.33 17.88 10.20
C THR A 328 -1.24 16.74 10.65
N ASN A 329 -1.92 16.93 11.78
CA ASN A 329 -2.76 15.94 12.44
C ASN A 329 -4.23 16.35 12.44
N ASN A 330 -5.14 15.39 12.62
CA ASN A 330 -6.56 15.59 12.88
C ASN A 330 -7.32 16.37 11.79
N LEU A 331 -6.86 16.30 10.52
CA LEU A 331 -7.56 16.86 9.36
C LEU A 331 -8.70 15.96 8.89
N ARG A 332 -9.69 16.57 8.24
CA ARG A 332 -10.75 15.84 7.50
C ARG A 332 -10.60 16.01 6.00
N VAL A 333 -10.45 14.91 5.29
CA VAL A 333 -10.39 14.81 3.83
C VAL A 333 -11.56 13.93 3.41
N GLU A 334 -12.68 14.54 3.03
CA GLU A 334 -13.97 13.84 2.97
C GLU A 334 -14.71 14.08 1.65
N ASN A 335 -15.28 13.02 1.08
CA ASN A 335 -16.20 13.11 -0.06
C ASN A 335 -15.63 13.90 -1.26
N ASN A 336 -14.35 13.76 -1.56
CA ASN A 336 -13.70 14.41 -2.69
C ASN A 336 -13.61 13.46 -3.89
N VAL A 337 -13.54 14.04 -5.09
CA VAL A 337 -13.26 13.33 -6.34
C VAL A 337 -11.93 13.79 -6.89
N THR A 338 -11.06 12.86 -7.24
CA THR A 338 -9.83 13.18 -7.98
C THR A 338 -9.81 12.44 -9.32
N TYR A 339 -9.27 13.08 -10.36
CA TYR A 339 -9.21 12.50 -11.70
C TYR A 339 -7.98 12.95 -12.47
N ASN A 340 -7.33 12.03 -13.19
CA ASN A 340 -6.18 12.31 -14.06
C ASN A 340 -5.06 13.06 -13.34
N THR A 341 -4.50 12.42 -12.31
CA THR A 341 -3.57 13.02 -11.37
C THR A 341 -2.19 12.37 -11.44
N VAL A 342 -1.13 13.12 -11.17
CA VAL A 342 0.26 12.67 -11.26
C VAL A 342 0.88 12.50 -9.88
N GLY A 343 1.62 11.40 -9.69
CA GLY A 343 2.26 11.03 -8.43
C GLY A 343 1.26 10.48 -7.42
N HIS A 344 1.69 10.27 -6.19
CA HIS A 344 0.80 9.80 -5.12
C HIS A 344 -0.30 10.84 -4.86
N CYS A 345 -1.58 10.46 -4.95
CA CYS A 345 -2.67 11.44 -4.95
C CYS A 345 -3.01 11.95 -3.53
N PHE A 346 -3.59 11.10 -2.66
CA PHE A 346 -3.80 11.42 -1.25
C PHE A 346 -2.53 11.05 -0.49
N PHE A 347 -1.79 12.05 -0.04
CA PHE A 347 -0.38 11.90 0.30
C PHE A 347 -0.07 12.32 1.75
N LEU A 348 0.32 11.35 2.60
CA LEU A 348 0.95 11.61 3.90
C LEU A 348 2.47 11.68 3.68
N GLU A 349 3.12 12.80 4.03
CA GLU A 349 4.47 13.07 3.55
C GLU A 349 5.56 12.45 4.44
N ASP A 350 5.64 12.79 5.72
CA ASP A 350 6.80 12.54 6.57
C ASP A 350 6.61 11.42 7.61
N ALA A 351 5.44 10.80 7.65
CA ALA A 351 5.09 9.75 8.61
C ALA A 351 4.93 10.19 10.08
N VAL A 352 4.80 11.48 10.33
CA VAL A 352 4.40 12.05 11.64
C VAL A 352 2.89 12.30 11.73
N GLU A 353 2.20 12.26 10.60
CA GLU A 353 0.80 12.64 10.44
C GLU A 353 -0.10 11.57 11.05
N THR A 354 -0.90 11.94 12.07
CA THR A 354 -1.81 11.04 12.77
C THR A 354 -3.20 11.63 12.95
N GLY A 355 -4.19 10.76 13.18
CA GLY A 355 -5.56 11.19 13.46
C GLY A 355 -6.32 11.78 12.28
N ASN A 356 -5.72 11.84 11.10
CA ASN A 356 -6.38 12.34 9.90
C ASN A 356 -7.45 11.37 9.41
N GLN A 357 -8.54 11.91 8.86
CA GLN A 357 -9.69 11.14 8.39
C GLN A 357 -9.83 11.29 6.88
N PHE A 358 -9.62 10.19 6.17
CA PHE A 358 -9.88 10.07 4.74
C PHE A 358 -11.17 9.25 4.60
N VAL A 359 -12.28 9.92 4.29
CA VAL A 359 -13.61 9.28 4.30
C VAL A 359 -14.35 9.56 2.99
N HIS A 360 -14.85 8.51 2.34
CA HIS A 360 -15.68 8.58 1.15
C HIS A 360 -15.05 9.40 -0.01
N ASN A 361 -13.72 9.28 -0.21
CA ASN A 361 -13.05 9.91 -1.34
C ASN A 361 -12.98 8.94 -2.53
N LEU A 362 -13.08 9.48 -3.74
CA LEU A 362 -12.95 8.76 -4.99
C LEU A 362 -11.72 9.25 -5.76
N GLY A 363 -10.76 8.37 -6.01
CA GLY A 363 -9.59 8.66 -6.86
C GLY A 363 -9.64 7.87 -8.16
N ILE A 364 -9.71 8.57 -9.30
CA ILE A 364 -9.80 7.99 -10.64
C ILE A 364 -8.54 8.34 -11.43
N LEU A 365 -7.89 7.34 -12.01
CA LEU A 365 -6.73 7.47 -12.89
C LEU A 365 -5.56 8.25 -12.26
N THR A 366 -4.84 7.61 -11.36
CA THR A 366 -3.58 8.10 -10.80
C THR A 366 -2.40 7.62 -11.66
N LYS A 367 -1.50 8.54 -12.05
CA LYS A 367 -0.41 8.31 -12.99
C LYS A 367 0.95 8.61 -12.39
N CYS A 368 2.00 8.00 -12.92
CA CYS A 368 3.38 8.25 -12.48
C CYS A 368 4.02 9.47 -13.15
N HIS A 369 3.59 9.84 -14.35
CA HIS A 369 4.20 10.93 -15.10
C HIS A 369 3.15 11.69 -15.93
N PRO A 370 3.30 13.02 -16.11
CA PRO A 370 2.31 13.83 -16.84
C PRO A 370 2.15 13.45 -18.31
N ASP A 371 3.19 13.01 -19.00
CA ASP A 371 3.15 12.59 -20.39
C ASP A 371 2.89 11.08 -20.57
N ASN A 372 2.24 10.46 -19.58
CA ASN A 372 1.78 9.06 -19.60
C ASN A 372 2.90 8.04 -19.83
N LYS A 373 4.11 8.32 -19.35
CA LYS A 373 5.15 7.30 -19.31
C LYS A 373 4.71 6.16 -18.41
N PRO A 374 4.94 4.90 -18.81
CA PRO A 374 4.61 3.76 -17.97
C PRO A 374 5.29 3.85 -16.60
N CYS A 375 4.54 3.55 -15.56
CA CYS A 375 5.11 3.32 -14.25
C CYS A 375 6.07 2.13 -14.26
N VAL A 376 6.96 2.08 -13.29
CA VAL A 376 7.71 0.87 -12.96
C VAL A 376 6.85 0.03 -12.02
N PRO A 377 6.41 -1.17 -12.44
CA PRO A 377 5.60 -2.03 -11.60
C PRO A 377 6.27 -2.37 -10.27
N THR A 378 5.51 -2.42 -9.20
CA THR A 378 6.02 -2.73 -7.86
C THR A 378 6.63 -4.12 -7.74
N ASN A 379 6.22 -5.07 -8.58
CA ASN A 379 6.71 -6.45 -8.59
C ASN A 379 7.83 -6.71 -9.60
N LEU A 380 8.14 -5.75 -10.48
CA LEU A 380 9.20 -5.89 -11.46
C LEU A 380 10.39 -5.03 -11.03
N GLY A 381 11.53 -5.66 -10.87
CA GLY A 381 12.80 -4.96 -10.87
C GLY A 381 13.08 -4.39 -12.26
N PRO A 382 14.14 -3.59 -12.45
CA PRO A 382 14.59 -3.19 -13.77
C PRO A 382 14.76 -4.43 -14.65
N ALA A 383 14.32 -4.36 -15.88
CA ALA A 383 14.47 -5.45 -16.83
C ALA A 383 15.91 -5.97 -16.81
N GLY A 384 16.11 -7.23 -16.43
CA GLY A 384 17.42 -7.89 -16.35
C GLY A 384 18.18 -7.74 -15.03
N SER A 385 17.60 -7.17 -13.97
CA SER A 385 18.30 -6.99 -12.69
C SER A 385 18.23 -8.19 -11.74
N GLY A 386 17.49 -9.24 -12.08
CA GLY A 386 17.38 -10.42 -11.21
C GLY A 386 16.84 -10.17 -9.80
N GLY A 387 16.38 -8.98 -9.55
CA GLY A 387 15.79 -8.62 -8.29
C GLY A 387 14.33 -9.04 -8.22
N GLY A 388 13.93 -9.61 -7.11
CA GLY A 388 12.53 -9.85 -6.80
C GLY A 388 11.68 -8.58 -6.91
N PRO A 389 10.40 -8.68 -6.67
CA PRO A 389 9.47 -7.58 -6.83
C PRO A 389 10.07 -6.28 -6.32
N GLY A 390 10.23 -5.34 -7.22
CA GLY A 390 10.66 -4.00 -6.91
C GLY A 390 12.12 -3.81 -6.48
N SER A 391 13.02 -4.77 -6.71
CA SER A 391 14.41 -4.60 -6.36
C SER A 391 15.10 -3.59 -7.26
N GLY A 392 14.91 -2.37 -7.11
CA GLY A 392 15.78 -1.37 -7.66
C GLY A 392 15.16 -0.30 -8.55
N ALA A 393 14.18 -0.59 -9.41
CA ALA A 393 13.67 0.45 -10.28
C ALA A 393 12.79 1.44 -9.54
N ALA A 394 11.92 0.97 -8.65
CA ALA A 394 11.10 1.85 -7.81
C ALA A 394 11.94 2.64 -6.78
N GLY A 395 13.15 2.21 -6.51
CA GLY A 395 14.06 2.90 -5.60
C GLY A 395 15.14 3.71 -6.30
N GLN A 396 15.17 3.70 -7.64
CA GLN A 396 16.08 4.54 -8.39
C GLN A 396 15.35 5.76 -8.87
N ALA A 397 15.77 6.94 -8.36
CA ALA A 397 15.28 8.18 -8.89
C ALA A 397 15.49 8.19 -10.42
N ALA A 398 14.40 8.08 -11.15
CA ALA A 398 14.41 8.55 -12.52
C ALA A 398 14.58 10.07 -12.45
N ASN A 399 15.32 10.66 -13.38
CA ASN A 399 15.47 12.13 -13.41
C ASN A 399 14.16 12.89 -13.66
N ASP A 400 13.07 12.18 -13.90
CA ASP A 400 11.75 12.69 -14.25
C ASP A 400 10.68 12.41 -13.17
N VAL A 401 11.11 12.12 -11.93
CA VAL A 401 10.22 11.98 -10.76
C VAL A 401 10.72 12.84 -9.60
N LEU A 402 9.77 13.33 -8.80
CA LEU A 402 10.07 14.24 -7.69
C LEU A 402 10.75 13.51 -6.51
N ILE A 403 10.20 12.37 -6.14
CA ILE A 403 10.81 11.46 -5.16
C ILE A 403 10.92 10.04 -5.76
N PRO A 404 11.84 9.20 -5.30
CA PRO A 404 12.08 7.88 -5.91
C PRO A 404 10.85 6.99 -6.06
N SER A 405 9.87 7.09 -5.17
CA SER A 405 8.64 6.28 -5.22
C SER A 405 7.62 6.76 -6.25
N ASP A 406 7.76 7.93 -6.84
CA ASP A 406 6.80 8.49 -7.78
C ASP A 406 6.73 7.77 -9.13
N ASN A 407 7.72 6.96 -9.44
CA ASN A 407 7.65 6.05 -10.59
C ASN A 407 6.81 4.78 -10.34
N THR A 408 6.22 4.67 -9.15
CA THR A 408 5.26 3.63 -8.75
C THR A 408 4.11 4.27 -7.98
N ALA A 409 3.40 5.22 -8.59
CA ALA A 409 2.39 6.05 -7.94
C ALA A 409 1.24 5.24 -7.32
N SER A 410 0.66 5.79 -6.25
CA SER A 410 -0.52 5.23 -5.60
C SER A 410 -1.64 6.27 -5.44
N THR A 411 -2.89 5.81 -5.44
CA THR A 411 -4.02 6.71 -5.15
C THR A 411 -3.98 7.17 -3.69
N PHE A 412 -3.72 6.25 -2.76
CA PHE A 412 -3.52 6.57 -1.34
C PHE A 412 -2.12 6.14 -0.90
N TRP A 413 -1.28 7.11 -0.55
CA TRP A 413 0.07 6.90 -0.03
C TRP A 413 0.06 7.12 1.48
N ILE A 414 0.32 6.06 2.24
CA ILE A 414 0.12 5.99 3.67
C ILE A 414 1.46 5.69 4.35
N THR A 415 2.07 6.68 4.94
CA THR A 415 3.36 6.55 5.64
C THR A 415 3.21 6.33 7.14
N ASN A 416 2.04 6.65 7.71
CA ASN A 416 1.71 6.38 9.12
C ASN A 416 0.33 5.71 9.21
N PRO A 417 0.21 4.53 9.85
CA PRO A 417 -1.05 3.79 9.90
C PRO A 417 -2.05 4.34 10.95
N ASP A 418 -1.65 5.28 11.80
CA ASP A 418 -2.52 5.85 12.84
C ASP A 418 -3.48 6.93 12.29
N ASN A 419 -4.14 6.61 11.17
CA ASN A 419 -5.11 7.45 10.47
C ASN A 419 -6.36 6.61 10.14
N ILE A 420 -7.45 7.27 9.75
CA ILE A 420 -8.73 6.65 9.40
C ILE A 420 -8.89 6.66 7.88
N TYR A 421 -9.09 5.49 7.29
CA TYR A 421 -9.42 5.30 5.88
C TYR A 421 -10.74 4.53 5.80
N ARG A 422 -11.84 5.24 5.51
CA ARG A 422 -13.17 4.64 5.48
C ARG A 422 -13.93 4.97 4.18
N ASP A 423 -14.51 3.93 3.55
CA ASP A 423 -15.38 4.07 2.38
C ASP A 423 -14.75 4.80 1.19
N ASN A 424 -13.42 4.78 1.07
CA ASN A 424 -12.71 5.39 -0.05
C ASN A 424 -12.62 4.43 -1.24
N VAL A 425 -12.50 4.99 -2.43
CA VAL A 425 -12.32 4.23 -3.67
C VAL A 425 -11.08 4.68 -4.43
N ALA A 426 -10.21 3.73 -4.74
CA ALA A 426 -9.11 3.87 -5.69
C ALA A 426 -9.55 3.22 -7.02
N ALA A 427 -10.13 4.02 -7.91
CA ALA A 427 -10.74 3.59 -9.16
C ALA A 427 -9.82 3.82 -10.36
N GLY A 428 -8.72 3.11 -10.38
CA GLY A 428 -7.71 3.20 -11.43
C GLY A 428 -6.44 3.91 -10.98
N SER A 429 -5.35 3.16 -11.02
CA SER A 429 -3.99 3.65 -10.86
C SER A 429 -3.06 2.91 -11.81
N GLU A 430 -2.02 3.57 -12.29
CA GLU A 430 -0.97 2.86 -13.02
C GLU A 430 -0.29 1.80 -12.14
N GLU A 431 -0.18 2.05 -10.80
CA GLU A 431 0.39 1.07 -9.88
C GLU A 431 -0.55 0.72 -8.73
N VAL A 432 -0.52 1.40 -7.61
CA VAL A 432 -1.15 0.93 -6.38
C VAL A 432 -2.42 1.72 -6.05
N GLY A 433 -3.45 1.02 -5.54
CA GLY A 433 -4.65 1.66 -4.99
C GLY A 433 -4.37 2.26 -3.61
N PHE A 434 -4.21 1.42 -2.60
CA PHE A 434 -3.85 1.80 -1.23
C PHE A 434 -2.48 1.25 -0.87
N TRP A 435 -1.53 2.11 -0.54
CA TRP A 435 -0.18 1.71 -0.22
C TRP A 435 0.24 2.16 1.17
N PHE A 436 0.33 1.22 2.11
CA PHE A 436 1.00 1.40 3.40
C PHE A 436 2.51 1.24 3.20
N ALA A 437 3.18 2.35 2.95
CA ALA A 437 4.62 2.46 2.69
C ALA A 437 5.33 2.98 3.95
N LEU A 438 5.34 2.17 5.01
CA LEU A 438 5.72 2.62 6.34
C LEU A 438 7.25 2.72 6.50
N PRO A 439 7.81 3.89 6.80
CA PRO A 439 9.20 4.00 7.22
C PRO A 439 9.39 3.49 8.65
N GLU A 440 10.62 3.22 9.04
CA GLU A 440 10.95 2.86 10.42
C GLU A 440 10.75 4.03 11.38
N HIS A 441 11.21 5.21 10.97
CA HIS A 441 11.04 6.49 11.66
C HIS A 441 10.56 7.57 10.67
N PRO A 442 10.11 8.72 11.15
CA PRO A 442 9.76 9.85 10.30
C PRO A 442 10.87 10.22 9.32
N THR A 443 10.47 10.66 8.15
CA THR A 443 11.33 11.02 7.02
C THR A 443 11.22 12.51 6.70
N GLY A 444 11.86 12.97 5.64
CA GLY A 444 11.71 14.31 5.11
C GLY A 444 12.09 15.42 6.10
N ALA A 445 11.20 16.39 6.26
CA ALA A 445 11.44 17.53 7.15
C ALA A 445 11.49 17.14 8.65
N HIS A 446 10.94 15.99 9.00
CA HIS A 446 10.88 15.46 10.36
C HIS A 446 11.96 14.42 10.67
N GLU A 447 12.81 14.08 9.73
CA GLU A 447 13.89 13.11 9.95
C GLU A 447 14.86 13.61 11.04
N GLY A 448 15.01 12.80 12.11
CA GLY A 448 15.92 13.09 13.23
C GLY A 448 15.60 14.36 14.02
N LYS A 449 14.40 14.92 13.91
CA LYS A 449 13.99 16.09 14.68
C LYS A 449 13.66 15.73 16.13
N PRO A 450 13.95 16.61 17.09
CA PRO A 450 13.55 16.41 18.49
C PRO A 450 12.03 16.15 18.62
N GLY A 451 11.67 15.11 19.36
CA GLY A 451 10.28 14.71 19.58
C GLY A 451 9.77 13.65 18.60
N THR A 452 10.55 13.27 17.57
CA THR A 452 10.18 12.20 16.61
C THR A 452 10.80 10.85 16.92
N GLU A 453 11.64 10.77 17.94
CA GLU A 453 12.40 9.56 18.32
C GLU A 453 11.50 8.37 18.69
N ASN A 454 10.31 8.68 19.23
CA ASN A 454 9.33 7.69 19.66
C ASN A 454 8.25 7.39 18.61
N ILE A 455 8.36 7.94 17.41
CA ILE A 455 7.44 7.67 16.32
C ILE A 455 7.99 6.51 15.50
N TRP A 456 7.25 5.39 15.49
CA TRP A 456 7.61 4.15 14.82
C TRP A 456 6.46 3.66 13.91
N PRO A 457 6.31 4.18 12.70
CA PRO A 457 5.19 3.80 11.82
C PRO A 457 5.06 2.29 11.60
N ARG A 458 6.17 1.57 11.46
CA ARG A 458 6.17 0.10 11.28
C ARG A 458 5.73 -0.68 12.52
N ARG A 459 5.68 -0.06 13.68
CA ARG A 459 5.28 -0.67 14.96
C ARG A 459 3.94 -0.15 15.44
N THR A 460 3.31 0.73 14.67
CA THR A 460 2.02 1.34 14.98
C THR A 460 0.91 0.53 14.31
N ALA A 461 -0.13 0.17 15.06
CA ALA A 461 -1.28 -0.53 14.50
C ALA A 461 -2.12 0.41 13.64
N VAL A 462 -2.74 -0.13 12.60
CA VAL A 462 -3.71 0.58 11.79
C VAL A 462 -4.87 1.05 12.68
N ARG A 463 -5.17 2.35 12.65
CA ARG A 463 -6.28 2.92 13.43
C ARG A 463 -7.62 2.47 12.89
N GLU A 464 -7.85 2.65 11.60
CA GLU A 464 -9.05 2.15 10.90
C GLU A 464 -8.78 2.04 9.39
N PHE A 465 -9.11 0.88 8.83
CA PHE A 465 -9.19 0.66 7.39
C PHE A 465 -10.43 -0.18 7.11
N SER A 466 -11.54 0.48 6.70
CA SER A 466 -12.83 -0.20 6.55
C SER A 466 -13.62 0.32 5.36
N GLY A 467 -14.38 -0.57 4.69
CA GLY A 467 -15.28 -0.20 3.59
C GLY A 467 -14.60 0.31 2.31
N ASN A 468 -13.28 0.24 2.21
CA ASN A 468 -12.55 0.77 1.06
C ASN A 468 -12.64 -0.16 -0.15
N THR A 469 -12.49 0.41 -1.35
CA THR A 469 -12.51 -0.31 -2.63
C THR A 469 -11.29 0.07 -3.47
N ALA A 470 -10.66 -0.91 -4.14
CA ALA A 470 -9.64 -0.67 -5.14
C ALA A 470 -9.88 -1.52 -6.38
N HIS A 471 -9.82 -0.91 -7.56
CA HIS A 471 -9.95 -1.62 -8.83
C HIS A 471 -9.20 -0.92 -9.96
N SER A 472 -9.00 -1.64 -11.06
CA SER A 472 -8.34 -1.09 -12.25
C SER A 472 -6.93 -0.55 -11.94
N THR A 473 -6.25 -1.15 -10.96
CA THR A 473 -4.89 -0.81 -10.55
C THR A 473 -3.92 -1.93 -10.92
N PHE A 474 -2.63 -1.76 -10.62
CA PHE A 474 -1.69 -2.89 -10.70
C PHE A 474 -1.86 -3.77 -9.45
N ASP A 475 -1.66 -3.21 -8.26
CA ASP A 475 -2.02 -3.82 -6.97
C ASP A 475 -3.12 -3.01 -6.27
N GLY A 476 -4.22 -3.66 -5.89
CA GLY A 476 -5.34 -2.96 -5.22
C GLY A 476 -4.94 -2.43 -3.84
N PHE A 477 -4.27 -3.26 -3.07
CA PHE A 477 -3.78 -2.94 -1.73
C PHE A 477 -2.35 -3.47 -1.57
N MET A 478 -1.49 -2.65 -0.97
CA MET A 478 -0.14 -3.03 -0.62
C MET A 478 0.21 -2.60 0.81
N PHE A 479 0.57 -3.56 1.65
CA PHE A 479 1.14 -3.32 2.97
C PHE A 479 2.55 -3.91 2.98
N ASP A 480 3.48 -3.22 2.37
CA ASP A 480 4.89 -3.66 2.20
C ASP A 480 5.72 -2.53 1.63
N ARG A 481 7.05 -2.67 1.71
CA ARG A 481 8.01 -1.74 1.10
C ARG A 481 7.93 -0.35 1.72
N GLY A 482 8.76 0.57 1.32
CA GLY A 482 8.68 1.94 1.80
C GLY A 482 10.03 2.62 1.92
N PRO A 483 10.03 3.89 2.40
CA PRO A 483 11.26 4.65 2.63
C PRO A 483 12.21 3.94 3.59
N GLN A 484 13.50 4.00 3.28
CA GLN A 484 14.57 3.44 4.10
C GLN A 484 15.33 4.54 4.83
N PRO A 485 16.02 4.24 5.95
CA PRO A 485 16.79 5.23 6.70
C PRO A 485 17.87 5.97 5.91
N ASN A 486 18.30 5.43 4.78
CA ASN A 486 19.29 6.06 3.89
C ASN A 486 18.66 6.95 2.80
N GLY A 487 17.39 7.31 2.93
CA GLY A 487 16.63 8.09 1.96
C GLY A 487 16.31 7.38 0.64
N LYS A 488 16.64 6.09 0.53
CA LYS A 488 16.28 5.28 -0.63
C LYS A 488 14.92 4.62 -0.38
N PHE A 489 14.20 4.38 -1.45
CA PHE A 489 13.02 3.54 -1.42
C PHE A 489 13.46 2.08 -1.56
N SER A 490 13.20 1.25 -0.58
CA SER A 490 13.45 -0.18 -0.70
C SER A 490 12.16 -0.91 -1.03
N VAL A 491 12.26 -1.64 -2.09
CA VAL A 491 11.30 -2.65 -2.50
C VAL A 491 11.69 -4.05 -2.04
N GLY A 492 12.86 -4.23 -1.46
CA GLY A 492 13.20 -5.43 -0.69
C GLY A 492 12.31 -5.49 0.55
N GLY A 493 11.84 -6.69 0.93
CA GLY A 493 10.92 -6.89 2.01
C GLY A 493 11.22 -6.01 3.22
N SER A 494 10.29 -5.18 3.56
CA SER A 494 10.39 -4.35 4.75
C SER A 494 10.12 -5.23 5.96
N ASN A 495 10.87 -5.06 7.03
CA ASN A 495 10.63 -5.76 8.27
C ASN A 495 9.37 -5.19 8.95
N TYR A 496 8.20 -5.43 8.37
CA TYR A 496 6.92 -5.14 8.99
C TYR A 496 6.63 -6.26 9.98
N HIS A 497 6.97 -6.03 11.23
CA HIS A 497 6.58 -6.90 12.32
C HIS A 497 5.11 -6.63 12.70
N PHE A 498 4.63 -7.30 13.74
CA PHE A 498 3.40 -6.89 14.39
C PHE A 498 3.59 -5.50 15.04
N ALA A 499 2.50 -4.76 15.19
CA ALA A 499 2.49 -3.52 15.93
C ALA A 499 2.58 -3.80 17.45
N PHE A 500 2.79 -2.74 18.23
CA PHE A 500 2.87 -2.78 19.68
C PHE A 500 1.83 -1.84 20.30
N THR A 501 1.43 -2.10 21.53
CA THR A 501 0.57 -1.18 22.31
C THR A 501 1.28 0.13 22.60
N ASP A 502 2.59 0.09 22.80
CA ASP A 502 3.48 1.25 22.76
C ASP A 502 4.53 1.03 21.65
N PRO A 503 4.39 1.71 20.50
CA PRO A 503 5.32 1.54 19.38
C PRO A 503 6.78 1.85 19.70
N ALA A 504 7.06 2.68 20.73
CA ALA A 504 8.39 3.03 21.15
C ALA A 504 9.03 1.96 22.06
N ASP A 505 8.23 1.12 22.73
CA ASP A 505 8.71 0.02 23.55
C ASP A 505 8.52 -1.34 22.85
N PRO A 506 9.59 -1.95 22.30
CA PRO A 506 9.52 -3.25 21.65
C PRO A 506 9.22 -4.42 22.60
N ASN A 507 9.16 -4.18 23.91
CA ASN A 507 8.76 -5.16 24.90
C ASN A 507 7.31 -5.00 25.36
N SER A 508 6.60 -3.99 24.86
CA SER A 508 5.17 -3.84 25.12
C SER A 508 4.37 -4.93 24.41
N GLU A 509 3.10 -5.11 24.80
CA GLU A 509 2.25 -6.17 24.25
C GLU A 509 2.05 -5.99 22.74
N PRO A 510 2.17 -7.07 21.96
CA PRO A 510 1.85 -7.05 20.53
C PRO A 510 0.41 -6.63 20.27
N LYS A 511 0.20 -5.88 19.20
CA LYS A 511 -1.11 -5.39 18.77
C LYS A 511 -1.36 -5.74 17.31
N GLY A 512 -2.51 -6.30 17.01
CA GLY A 512 -2.92 -6.61 15.64
C GLY A 512 -3.42 -5.39 14.89
N SER A 513 -3.32 -5.43 13.56
CA SER A 513 -3.97 -4.49 12.65
C SER A 513 -5.16 -5.17 11.98
N VAL A 514 -6.28 -4.44 11.85
CA VAL A 514 -7.51 -4.94 11.25
C VAL A 514 -7.77 -4.20 9.93
N PHE A 515 -8.02 -4.98 8.87
CA PHE A 515 -8.43 -4.50 7.56
C PHE A 515 -9.77 -5.17 7.23
N GLU A 516 -10.85 -4.39 7.16
CA GLU A 516 -12.17 -5.00 7.04
C GLU A 516 -13.02 -4.39 5.91
N ASN A 517 -13.92 -5.22 5.38
CA ASN A 517 -14.88 -4.80 4.35
C ASN A 517 -14.19 -4.21 3.11
N PHE A 518 -13.05 -4.75 2.71
CA PHE A 518 -12.30 -4.28 1.54
C PHE A 518 -12.77 -5.00 0.28
N THR A 519 -13.08 -4.23 -0.76
CA THR A 519 -13.42 -4.75 -2.10
C THR A 519 -12.25 -4.51 -3.05
N SER A 520 -11.85 -5.54 -3.81
CA SER A 520 -10.72 -5.42 -4.74
C SER A 520 -10.97 -6.23 -6.01
N TYR A 521 -11.02 -5.55 -7.19
CA TYR A 521 -11.32 -6.25 -8.44
C TYR A 521 -10.58 -5.64 -9.65
N LYS A 522 -10.43 -6.45 -10.71
CA LYS A 522 -9.81 -6.01 -11.98
C LYS A 522 -8.45 -5.34 -11.80
N ASN A 523 -7.61 -5.89 -10.90
CA ASN A 523 -6.23 -5.43 -10.78
C ASN A 523 -5.31 -6.31 -11.61
N ARG A 524 -4.36 -5.69 -12.28
CA ARG A 524 -3.49 -6.35 -13.28
C ARG A 524 -2.58 -7.41 -12.68
N HIS A 525 -2.19 -7.26 -11.41
CA HIS A 525 -1.34 -8.18 -10.68
C HIS A 525 -2.05 -8.75 -9.44
N GLY A 526 -2.27 -7.98 -8.39
CA GLY A 526 -2.81 -8.47 -7.13
C GLY A 526 -3.98 -7.67 -6.58
N GLY A 527 -4.98 -8.38 -6.01
CA GLY A 527 -6.04 -7.72 -5.24
C GLY A 527 -5.48 -7.17 -3.93
N VAL A 528 -4.73 -8.00 -3.21
CA VAL A 528 -4.09 -7.66 -1.93
C VAL A 528 -2.69 -8.25 -1.86
N TRP A 529 -1.72 -7.43 -1.55
CA TRP A 529 -0.40 -7.83 -1.10
C TRP A 529 -0.19 -7.36 0.33
N GLY A 530 -0.21 -8.30 1.29
CA GLY A 530 0.04 -8.04 2.71
C GLY A 530 1.42 -8.54 3.14
N ARG A 531 2.05 -7.84 4.09
CA ARG A 531 3.26 -8.30 4.78
C ARG A 531 3.17 -7.96 6.26
N GLY A 532 3.66 -8.86 7.11
CA GLY A 532 3.72 -8.68 8.56
C GLY A 532 2.90 -9.72 9.33
N GLU A 533 2.90 -9.62 10.63
CA GLU A 533 2.22 -10.54 11.55
C GLU A 533 1.05 -9.86 12.26
N LEU A 534 0.14 -10.68 12.81
CA LEU A 534 -1.08 -10.26 13.52
C LEU A 534 -2.01 -9.37 12.68
N HIS A 535 -1.97 -9.50 11.36
CA HIS A 535 -2.91 -8.82 10.49
C HIS A 535 -4.20 -9.64 10.39
N LEU A 536 -5.33 -9.01 10.66
CA LEU A 536 -6.66 -9.58 10.44
C LEU A 536 -7.30 -8.93 9.22
N PHE A 537 -7.40 -9.67 8.14
CA PHE A 537 -8.16 -9.29 6.95
C PHE A 537 -9.54 -9.94 7.02
N LYS A 538 -10.58 -9.12 7.21
CA LYS A 538 -11.93 -9.61 7.48
C LYS A 538 -12.93 -9.12 6.44
N ASN A 539 -13.81 -10.02 6.01
CA ASN A 539 -14.91 -9.72 5.10
C ASN A 539 -14.44 -9.06 3.78
N LEU A 540 -13.38 -9.64 3.19
CA LEU A 540 -12.89 -9.19 1.89
C LEU A 540 -13.83 -9.64 0.78
N ARG A 541 -13.93 -8.82 -0.28
CA ARG A 541 -14.67 -9.09 -1.52
C ARG A 541 -13.72 -8.89 -2.69
N VAL A 542 -13.20 -9.99 -3.23
CA VAL A 542 -12.09 -9.98 -4.19
C VAL A 542 -12.52 -10.68 -5.47
N ALA A 543 -12.40 -10.02 -6.63
CA ALA A 543 -12.84 -10.59 -7.90
C ALA A 543 -11.89 -10.22 -9.06
N ASP A 544 -11.78 -11.08 -10.06
CA ASP A 544 -11.13 -10.77 -11.35
C ASP A 544 -9.69 -10.21 -11.24
N ASN A 545 -8.92 -10.60 -10.25
CA ASN A 545 -7.50 -10.25 -10.18
C ASN A 545 -6.65 -11.38 -10.78
N ALA A 546 -5.43 -11.09 -11.22
CA ALA A 546 -4.49 -12.16 -11.57
C ALA A 546 -4.23 -13.05 -10.36
N VAL A 547 -3.99 -12.42 -9.19
CA VAL A 547 -3.93 -13.08 -7.87
C VAL A 547 -4.85 -12.34 -6.92
N GLY A 548 -5.75 -13.05 -6.24
CA GLY A 548 -6.68 -12.42 -5.31
C GLY A 548 -5.97 -11.88 -4.07
N PHE A 549 -5.19 -12.71 -3.40
CA PHE A 549 -4.48 -12.35 -2.18
C PHE A 549 -3.14 -13.08 -2.08
N THR A 550 -2.09 -12.33 -1.77
CA THR A 550 -0.80 -12.86 -1.35
C THR A 550 -0.41 -12.24 -0.01
N HIS A 551 -0.02 -13.06 0.97
CA HIS A 551 0.48 -12.56 2.25
C HIS A 551 1.88 -13.09 2.51
N ALA A 552 2.80 -12.16 2.73
CA ALA A 552 4.14 -12.43 3.21
C ALA A 552 4.24 -12.12 4.70
N ALA A 553 4.77 -13.02 5.49
CA ALA A 553 5.14 -12.68 6.85
C ALA A 553 6.43 -11.83 6.89
N SER A 554 6.76 -11.28 8.03
CA SER A 554 8.08 -10.74 8.27
C SER A 554 9.02 -11.84 8.80
N ALA A 555 10.24 -11.48 9.15
CA ALA A 555 11.26 -12.43 9.59
C ALA A 555 10.93 -13.16 10.91
N VAL A 556 9.89 -12.77 11.65
CA VAL A 556 9.59 -13.36 12.96
C VAL A 556 8.79 -14.65 12.86
N GLY A 557 7.81 -14.70 11.94
CA GLY A 557 7.06 -15.90 11.52
C GLY A 557 6.77 -16.96 12.55
N ARG A 558 6.41 -16.59 13.79
CA ARG A 558 6.21 -17.53 14.90
C ARG A 558 4.77 -17.49 15.39
N ALA A 559 4.18 -18.64 15.60
CA ALA A 559 3.01 -18.70 16.46
C ALA A 559 3.36 -18.04 17.83
N PRO A 560 2.53 -17.15 18.42
CA PRO A 560 1.12 -16.93 18.08
C PRO A 560 0.84 -15.75 17.11
N TYR A 561 1.83 -15.21 16.44
CA TYR A 561 1.73 -13.99 15.64
C TYR A 561 1.19 -14.20 14.21
N THR A 562 0.30 -15.16 14.04
CA THR A 562 -0.26 -15.55 12.75
C THR A 562 -1.24 -14.50 12.22
N SER A 563 -1.04 -14.06 11.00
CA SER A 563 -2.01 -13.26 10.26
C SER A 563 -3.14 -14.14 9.71
N LYS A 564 -4.33 -13.55 9.51
CA LYS A 564 -5.52 -14.30 9.10
C LYS A 564 -6.32 -13.58 8.02
N VAL A 565 -6.93 -14.38 7.13
CA VAL A 565 -8.03 -13.95 6.26
C VAL A 565 -9.29 -14.68 6.72
N VAL A 566 -10.35 -13.94 7.07
CA VAL A 566 -11.57 -14.53 7.60
C VAL A 566 -12.82 -13.99 6.89
N ASP A 567 -13.89 -14.81 6.83
CA ASP A 567 -15.24 -14.45 6.36
C ASP A 567 -15.28 -13.81 4.96
N SER A 568 -14.38 -14.23 4.07
CA SER A 568 -14.09 -13.54 2.81
C SER A 568 -14.64 -14.29 1.59
N VAL A 569 -14.76 -13.57 0.46
CA VAL A 569 -15.15 -14.15 -0.84
C VAL A 569 -14.09 -13.80 -1.88
N PHE A 570 -13.61 -14.82 -2.57
CA PHE A 570 -12.70 -14.70 -3.71
C PHE A 570 -13.39 -15.25 -4.96
N VAL A 571 -13.44 -14.46 -6.02
CA VAL A 571 -14.03 -14.81 -7.31
C VAL A 571 -12.92 -14.82 -8.37
N GLY A 572 -12.73 -15.93 -9.05
CA GLY A 572 -11.73 -16.06 -10.11
C GLY A 572 -12.13 -15.27 -11.34
N GLU A 573 -13.32 -15.56 -11.87
CA GLU A 573 -13.92 -14.79 -12.96
C GLU A 573 -15.38 -14.48 -12.60
N SER A 574 -15.68 -13.18 -12.53
CA SER A 574 -17.03 -12.66 -12.26
C SER A 574 -17.84 -12.51 -13.56
N ASP A 575 -19.03 -11.92 -13.49
CA ASP A 575 -19.80 -11.55 -14.67
C ASP A 575 -19.28 -10.30 -15.40
N ASN A 576 -18.30 -9.59 -14.80
CA ASN A 576 -17.62 -8.46 -15.43
C ASN A 576 -16.60 -8.94 -16.47
N ILE A 577 -17.03 -9.05 -17.72
CA ILE A 577 -16.16 -9.48 -18.83
C ILE A 577 -15.12 -8.43 -19.24
N GLY A 578 -15.25 -7.17 -18.77
CA GLY A 578 -14.40 -6.06 -19.21
C GLY A 578 -14.63 -5.66 -20.66
N ASN A 579 -13.59 -5.14 -21.29
CA ASN A 579 -13.59 -4.63 -22.67
C ASN A 579 -12.53 -5.39 -23.50
N PRO A 580 -12.78 -6.65 -23.90
CA PRO A 580 -11.80 -7.44 -24.65
C PRO A 580 -11.43 -6.73 -25.95
N SER A 581 -10.14 -6.49 -26.17
CA SER A 581 -9.61 -5.68 -27.26
C SER A 581 -8.60 -6.41 -28.15
N THR A 582 -7.86 -7.36 -27.61
CA THR A 582 -6.92 -8.17 -28.37
C THR A 582 -7.61 -9.39 -28.99
N GLU A 583 -7.01 -10.00 -30.04
CA GLU A 583 -7.53 -11.22 -30.65
C GLU A 583 -7.70 -12.35 -29.64
N GLN A 584 -6.75 -12.47 -28.67
CA GLN A 584 -6.82 -13.47 -27.63
C GLN A 584 -7.97 -13.20 -26.63
N GLU A 585 -8.18 -11.96 -26.23
CA GLU A 585 -9.28 -11.59 -25.33
C GLU A 585 -10.65 -11.75 -26.00
N ILE A 586 -10.77 -11.34 -27.26
CA ILE A 586 -12.00 -11.52 -28.04
C ILE A 586 -12.32 -13.00 -28.19
N ALA A 587 -11.31 -13.83 -28.49
CA ALA A 587 -11.48 -15.29 -28.58
C ALA A 587 -11.82 -15.91 -27.23
N TYR A 588 -11.28 -15.38 -26.15
CA TYR A 588 -11.57 -15.81 -24.78
C TYR A 588 -12.93 -15.32 -24.26
N GLY A 589 -13.41 -14.18 -24.79
CA GLY A 589 -14.70 -13.59 -24.45
C GLY A 589 -14.66 -12.63 -23.25
N ARG A 590 -13.45 -12.25 -22.76
CA ARG A 590 -13.27 -11.26 -21.70
C ARG A 590 -11.86 -10.67 -21.71
N SER A 591 -11.71 -9.49 -21.12
CA SER A 591 -10.40 -8.90 -20.89
C SER A 591 -9.57 -9.71 -19.89
N ARG A 592 -8.25 -9.59 -19.99
CA ARG A 592 -7.31 -10.29 -19.11
C ARG A 592 -6.22 -9.32 -18.62
N PRO A 593 -5.58 -9.60 -17.47
CA PRO A 593 -4.45 -8.80 -17.00
C PRO A 593 -3.38 -8.64 -18.08
N ASN A 594 -2.85 -7.43 -18.25
CA ASN A 594 -1.84 -7.10 -19.26
C ASN A 594 -0.67 -8.07 -19.28
N ASP A 595 -0.13 -8.38 -20.48
CA ASP A 595 1.08 -9.17 -20.76
C ASP A 595 1.19 -10.55 -20.09
N ILE A 596 0.23 -10.92 -19.24
CA ILE A 596 0.23 -12.17 -18.48
C ILE A 596 -1.03 -13.00 -18.83
N TYR A 597 -1.37 -13.05 -20.10
CA TYR A 597 -2.61 -13.67 -20.56
C TYR A 597 -2.78 -15.13 -20.22
N ASP A 598 -1.70 -15.86 -20.06
CA ASP A 598 -1.67 -17.28 -19.68
C ASP A 598 -1.24 -17.48 -18.22
N PHE A 599 -1.11 -16.42 -17.42
CA PHE A 599 -0.83 -16.54 -16.01
C PHE A 599 -2.00 -17.22 -15.30
N PRO A 600 -1.73 -18.24 -14.47
CA PRO A 600 -2.79 -18.91 -13.76
C PRO A 600 -3.48 -17.98 -12.77
N ILE A 601 -4.84 -17.93 -12.79
CA ILE A 601 -5.56 -17.19 -11.75
C ILE A 601 -5.46 -17.93 -10.43
N ARG A 602 -5.23 -17.17 -9.35
CA ARG A 602 -5.14 -17.67 -7.98
C ARG A 602 -6.05 -16.87 -7.06
N GLY A 603 -6.78 -17.56 -6.20
CA GLY A 603 -7.59 -16.93 -5.17
C GLY A 603 -6.71 -16.48 -4.01
N TYR A 604 -6.11 -17.42 -3.32
CA TYR A 604 -5.20 -17.18 -2.21
C TYR A 604 -3.85 -17.87 -2.47
N GLU A 605 -2.77 -17.11 -2.38
CA GLU A 605 -1.41 -17.60 -2.47
C GLU A 605 -0.74 -17.57 -1.10
N TYR A 606 -0.38 -18.73 -0.60
CA TYR A 606 0.49 -18.85 0.57
C TYR A 606 1.94 -18.51 0.20
N TYR A 607 2.62 -17.84 1.11
CA TYR A 607 3.99 -17.41 0.93
C TYR A 607 4.75 -17.41 2.26
N ASP A 608 5.99 -17.87 2.25
CA ASP A 608 6.94 -17.93 3.36
C ASP A 608 6.36 -18.45 4.70
N MET A 609 6.11 -17.61 5.70
CA MET A 609 5.74 -17.99 7.05
C MET A 609 4.23 -18.28 7.21
N ARG A 610 3.81 -18.70 8.39
CA ARG A 610 2.45 -19.13 8.67
C ARG A 610 1.39 -18.03 8.46
N HIS A 611 0.34 -18.38 7.74
CA HIS A 611 -0.95 -17.67 7.71
C HIS A 611 -2.11 -18.65 7.82
N ASP A 612 -3.26 -18.15 8.29
CA ASP A 612 -4.50 -18.93 8.39
C ASP A 612 -5.60 -18.32 7.50
N VAL A 613 -6.38 -19.18 6.87
CA VAL A 613 -7.58 -18.81 6.10
C VAL A 613 -8.79 -19.48 6.72
N GLU A 614 -9.78 -18.67 7.13
CA GLU A 614 -10.96 -19.17 7.85
C GLU A 614 -12.26 -18.72 7.17
N ASN A 615 -13.27 -19.58 7.12
CA ASN A 615 -14.64 -19.29 6.65
C ASN A 615 -14.69 -18.58 5.28
N THR A 616 -13.80 -18.91 4.36
CA THR A 616 -13.65 -18.21 3.09
C THR A 616 -14.29 -18.98 1.94
N THR A 617 -15.00 -18.27 1.06
CA THR A 617 -15.65 -18.83 -0.11
C THR A 617 -14.88 -18.49 -1.38
N PHE A 618 -14.61 -19.51 -2.21
CA PHE A 618 -13.94 -19.39 -3.51
C PHE A 618 -14.93 -19.73 -4.62
N VAL A 619 -15.05 -18.85 -5.62
CA VAL A 619 -16.04 -18.97 -6.70
C VAL A 619 -15.35 -18.85 -8.05
N ASN A 620 -15.73 -19.70 -9.01
CA ASN A 620 -15.31 -19.63 -10.41
C ASN A 620 -13.79 -19.61 -10.68
N PHE A 621 -13.04 -20.40 -9.93
CA PHE A 621 -11.65 -20.68 -10.25
C PHE A 621 -11.60 -21.91 -11.19
N VAL A 622 -11.90 -21.69 -12.48
CA VAL A 622 -12.06 -22.76 -13.47
C VAL A 622 -10.92 -22.71 -14.48
N PRO A 623 -10.06 -23.77 -14.51
CA PRO A 623 -9.06 -23.92 -15.57
C PRO A 623 -9.70 -24.06 -16.94
N ASN A 624 -9.04 -23.55 -17.98
CA ASN A 624 -9.46 -23.71 -19.37
C ASN A 624 -8.25 -23.73 -20.31
N ASP A 625 -8.48 -23.84 -21.62
CA ASP A 625 -7.40 -23.95 -22.62
C ASP A 625 -6.50 -22.72 -22.70
N ALA A 626 -6.97 -21.57 -22.23
CA ALA A 626 -6.22 -20.32 -22.28
C ALA A 626 -5.32 -20.12 -21.05
N ARG A 627 -5.79 -20.54 -19.85
CA ARG A 627 -5.03 -20.45 -18.62
C ARG A 627 -5.50 -21.40 -17.54
N ASP A 628 -4.61 -21.74 -16.65
CA ASP A 628 -4.91 -22.51 -15.46
C ASP A 628 -5.55 -21.64 -14.36
N ALA A 629 -6.21 -22.26 -13.38
CA ALA A 629 -6.85 -21.56 -12.28
C ALA A 629 -6.89 -22.46 -11.04
N ALA A 630 -6.76 -21.86 -9.85
CA ALA A 630 -7.02 -22.54 -8.60
C ALA A 630 -7.40 -21.55 -7.50
N ALA A 631 -8.28 -21.98 -6.60
CA ALA A 631 -8.65 -21.21 -5.42
C ALA A 631 -7.48 -20.97 -4.47
N ILE A 632 -6.65 -22.00 -4.26
CA ILE A 632 -5.52 -22.01 -3.33
C ILE A 632 -4.26 -22.44 -4.06
N SER A 633 -3.18 -21.72 -3.84
CA SER A 633 -1.86 -22.00 -4.39
C SER A 633 -0.75 -21.48 -3.47
N TYR A 634 0.47 -21.43 -3.98
CA TYR A 634 1.61 -20.77 -3.38
C TYR A 634 2.13 -19.68 -4.30
N LEU A 635 2.88 -18.71 -3.76
CA LEU A 635 3.48 -17.66 -4.57
C LEU A 635 4.49 -18.21 -5.58
N MET A 636 4.14 -18.08 -6.87
CA MET A 636 4.90 -18.68 -7.98
C MET A 636 6.12 -17.86 -8.41
N TYR A 637 6.18 -16.59 -8.06
CA TYR A 637 7.24 -15.66 -8.50
C TYR A 637 8.53 -15.77 -7.71
N THR A 638 8.56 -16.46 -6.57
CA THR A 638 9.73 -16.51 -5.70
C THR A 638 10.26 -17.92 -5.49
N SER A 639 11.46 -17.98 -4.93
CA SER A 639 12.14 -19.22 -4.56
C SER A 639 12.02 -19.56 -3.07
N PHE A 640 11.21 -18.86 -2.29
CA PHE A 640 11.01 -19.13 -0.86
C PHE A 640 10.11 -20.36 -0.64
N GLY A 641 10.46 -21.18 0.33
CA GLY A 641 9.57 -22.22 0.83
C GLY A 641 8.41 -21.63 1.61
N MET A 642 7.31 -22.37 1.67
CA MET A 642 6.17 -22.05 2.55
C MET A 642 6.33 -22.76 3.89
N SER A 643 5.81 -22.15 4.95
CA SER A 643 5.65 -22.81 6.24
C SER A 643 4.73 -24.03 6.12
N SER A 644 5.07 -25.11 6.81
CA SER A 644 4.19 -26.26 6.97
C SER A 644 3.10 -26.06 8.02
N GLU A 645 3.15 -24.96 8.76
CA GLU A 645 2.13 -24.59 9.75
C GLU A 645 0.99 -23.75 9.16
N ASN A 646 1.03 -23.40 7.86
CA ASN A 646 -0.09 -22.75 7.17
C ASN A 646 -1.38 -23.55 7.36
N ALA A 647 -2.50 -22.86 7.64
CA ALA A 647 -3.75 -23.55 7.93
C ALA A 647 -4.94 -22.97 7.18
N ILE A 648 -5.96 -23.82 7.01
CA ILE A 648 -7.24 -23.45 6.43
C ILE A 648 -8.37 -24.20 7.13
N GLU A 649 -9.52 -23.52 7.36
CA GLU A 649 -10.75 -24.13 7.86
C GLU A 649 -11.98 -23.39 7.34
N GLY A 650 -13.13 -24.09 7.26
CA GLY A 650 -14.40 -23.51 6.82
C GLY A 650 -14.41 -23.05 5.36
N ALA A 651 -13.50 -23.54 4.53
CA ALA A 651 -13.41 -23.15 3.13
C ALA A 651 -14.61 -23.70 2.32
N LYS A 652 -15.17 -22.88 1.44
CA LYS A 652 -16.25 -23.26 0.53
C LYS A 652 -15.82 -23.03 -0.91
N PHE A 653 -16.13 -23.99 -1.78
CA PHE A 653 -15.75 -23.95 -3.19
C PHE A 653 -17.01 -24.06 -4.06
N VAL A 654 -17.25 -23.06 -4.89
CA VAL A 654 -18.35 -23.04 -5.86
C VAL A 654 -17.72 -22.98 -7.25
N ASN A 655 -17.95 -24.02 -8.06
CA ASN A 655 -17.42 -24.10 -9.43
C ASN A 655 -15.90 -23.75 -9.48
N SER A 656 -15.09 -24.39 -8.64
CA SER A 656 -13.67 -24.03 -8.48
C SER A 656 -12.77 -25.25 -8.36
N LYS A 657 -11.64 -25.25 -9.07
CA LYS A 657 -10.48 -26.08 -8.77
C LYS A 657 -9.95 -25.62 -7.41
N ARG A 658 -9.91 -26.52 -6.43
CA ARG A 658 -9.62 -26.14 -5.05
C ARG A 658 -8.17 -25.74 -4.83
N VAL A 659 -7.25 -26.57 -5.34
CA VAL A 659 -5.81 -26.41 -5.11
C VAL A 659 -5.05 -26.60 -6.42
N ASP A 660 -3.93 -25.90 -6.55
CA ASP A 660 -2.92 -26.19 -7.55
C ASP A 660 -1.53 -25.81 -7.04
N PHE A 661 -0.63 -26.82 -6.98
CA PHE A 661 0.78 -26.65 -6.63
C PHE A 661 1.68 -27.02 -7.80
N PRO A 662 1.60 -26.31 -8.94
CA PRO A 662 2.35 -26.69 -10.13
C PRO A 662 3.85 -26.50 -9.91
N PRO A 663 4.67 -27.27 -10.64
CA PRO A 663 6.09 -26.98 -10.73
C PRO A 663 6.30 -25.55 -11.20
N VAL A 664 7.33 -24.89 -10.69
CA VAL A 664 7.63 -23.50 -11.06
C VAL A 664 7.89 -23.37 -12.55
N VAL A 665 7.15 -22.49 -13.19
CA VAL A 665 7.33 -22.13 -14.59
C VAL A 665 8.26 -20.92 -14.68
N ARG A 666 9.45 -21.08 -15.23
CA ARG A 666 10.50 -20.05 -15.29
C ARG A 666 10.06 -18.72 -15.90
N LYS A 667 9.14 -18.74 -16.88
CA LYS A 667 8.66 -17.51 -17.51
C LYS A 667 7.86 -16.59 -16.58
N TRP A 668 7.36 -17.13 -15.46
CA TRP A 668 6.60 -16.36 -14.45
C TRP A 668 7.38 -16.17 -13.15
N SER A 669 8.43 -16.96 -12.93
CA SER A 669 9.30 -16.73 -11.79
C SER A 669 10.26 -15.61 -12.15
N SER A 670 10.36 -14.60 -11.28
CA SER A 670 11.47 -13.68 -11.29
C SER A 670 12.79 -14.46 -11.22
N ASP A 671 13.90 -13.83 -11.56
CA ASP A 671 15.24 -14.44 -11.73
C ASP A 671 15.81 -15.22 -10.54
N PHE A 672 15.06 -15.36 -9.45
CA PHE A 672 15.37 -16.32 -8.39
C PHE A 672 15.27 -17.79 -8.86
N GLY A 673 14.73 -17.99 -10.03
CA GLY A 673 14.99 -19.04 -11.03
C GLY A 673 14.87 -20.49 -10.62
N ARG A 674 14.53 -20.86 -9.38
CA ARG A 674 14.62 -22.24 -8.92
C ARG A 674 13.43 -22.82 -8.19
N GLY A 675 12.39 -22.02 -7.96
CA GLY A 675 11.10 -22.53 -7.51
C GLY A 675 11.11 -23.28 -6.19
N ASN A 676 11.63 -22.65 -5.13
CA ASN A 676 11.72 -23.30 -3.81
C ASN A 676 10.33 -23.52 -3.17
N ALA A 677 9.37 -22.65 -3.43
CA ALA A 677 8.04 -22.76 -2.86
C ALA A 677 7.36 -24.09 -3.21
N TRP A 678 7.54 -24.59 -4.43
CA TRP A 678 6.97 -25.87 -4.83
C TRP A 678 7.45 -27.04 -3.97
N ARG A 679 8.66 -27.01 -3.46
CA ARG A 679 9.25 -28.09 -2.62
C ARG A 679 8.78 -28.04 -1.19
N GLY A 680 8.54 -26.83 -0.66
CA GLY A 680 8.14 -26.58 0.71
C GLY A 680 6.67 -26.23 0.88
N ALA A 681 5.77 -26.78 0.05
CA ALA A 681 4.35 -26.48 0.15
C ALA A 681 3.61 -27.49 1.03
N ALA A 682 3.00 -26.99 2.11
CA ALA A 682 2.07 -27.72 2.96
C ALA A 682 1.03 -26.77 3.55
N ILE A 683 -0.23 -27.23 3.70
CA ILE A 683 -1.33 -26.49 4.30
C ILE A 683 -2.13 -27.45 5.19
N HIS A 684 -2.31 -27.16 6.44
CA HIS A 684 -3.13 -27.92 7.36
C HIS A 684 -4.63 -27.64 7.12
N ASP A 685 -5.33 -28.58 6.55
CA ASP A 685 -6.78 -28.60 6.35
C ASP A 685 -7.48 -29.12 7.61
N LYS A 686 -7.76 -28.22 8.55
CA LYS A 686 -8.18 -28.57 9.91
C LYS A 686 -9.52 -29.32 9.94
N ASP A 687 -10.48 -28.86 9.14
CA ASP A 687 -11.84 -29.42 9.13
C ASP A 687 -12.15 -30.33 7.92
N GLY A 688 -11.19 -30.46 7.01
CA GLY A 688 -11.35 -31.25 5.78
C GLY A 688 -12.12 -30.51 4.67
N SER A 689 -12.34 -29.22 4.81
CA SER A 689 -13.10 -28.44 3.83
C SER A 689 -12.44 -28.38 2.46
N VAL A 690 -11.12 -28.52 2.39
CA VAL A 690 -10.34 -28.55 1.14
C VAL A 690 -10.19 -29.97 0.62
N GLY A 691 -9.54 -30.84 1.38
CA GLY A 691 -9.15 -32.21 0.95
C GLY A 691 -10.23 -33.26 1.14
N GLY A 692 -11.30 -32.97 1.89
CA GLY A 692 -12.36 -33.90 2.24
C GLY A 692 -12.03 -34.81 3.43
N VAL A 693 -10.89 -34.58 4.10
CA VAL A 693 -10.43 -35.37 5.24
C VAL A 693 -10.06 -34.39 6.35
N PRO A 694 -10.82 -34.37 7.47
CA PRO A 694 -10.49 -33.50 8.60
C PRO A 694 -9.13 -33.84 9.20
N ASP A 695 -8.44 -32.82 9.71
CA ASP A 695 -7.12 -32.93 10.30
C ASP A 695 -6.15 -33.61 9.33
N SER A 696 -6.03 -33.05 8.14
CA SER A 696 -5.14 -33.53 7.09
C SER A 696 -4.30 -32.37 6.53
N TYR A 697 -3.25 -32.71 5.80
CA TYR A 697 -2.40 -31.74 5.14
C TYR A 697 -2.53 -31.85 3.63
N ILE A 698 -2.66 -30.72 2.97
CA ILE A 698 -2.49 -30.61 1.53
C ILE A 698 -1.01 -30.38 1.29
N VAL A 699 -0.32 -31.34 0.71
CA VAL A 699 1.13 -31.28 0.47
C VAL A 699 1.47 -31.44 -1.00
N ILE A 700 2.64 -30.95 -1.38
CA ILE A 700 3.15 -31.16 -2.74
C ILE A 700 3.33 -32.67 -3.03
N ASP A 701 3.05 -33.09 -4.27
CA ASP A 701 3.26 -34.48 -4.71
C ASP A 701 4.66 -34.67 -5.28
N ASN A 702 5.66 -34.81 -4.43
CA ASN A 702 7.06 -35.00 -4.81
C ASN A 702 7.67 -36.34 -4.37
N GLY A 703 6.91 -37.19 -3.70
CA GLY A 703 7.37 -38.48 -3.20
C GLY A 703 8.20 -38.42 -1.91
N ILE A 704 8.64 -37.24 -1.48
CA ILE A 704 9.27 -37.04 -0.17
C ILE A 704 8.21 -36.62 0.85
N ALA A 705 7.38 -35.65 0.50
CA ALA A 705 6.23 -35.24 1.30
C ALA A 705 5.07 -36.22 1.15
N SER A 706 4.72 -36.59 -0.07
CA SER A 706 3.61 -37.51 -0.38
C SER A 706 4.02 -38.98 -0.29
N ASP A 707 3.06 -39.81 0.13
CA ASP A 707 3.20 -41.28 0.27
C ASP A 707 1.87 -41.91 -0.12
N GLU A 708 1.87 -42.77 -1.16
CA GLU A 708 0.65 -43.44 -1.65
C GLU A 708 -0.04 -44.33 -0.61
N GLN A 709 0.67 -44.77 0.43
CA GLN A 709 0.09 -45.56 1.52
C GLN A 709 -0.68 -44.69 2.54
N ALA A 710 -0.30 -43.45 2.72
CA ALA A 710 -0.84 -42.55 3.74
C ALA A 710 -1.55 -41.33 3.15
N CYS A 711 -1.50 -41.14 1.83
CA CYS A 711 -2.00 -39.96 1.13
C CYS A 711 -2.96 -40.34 0.00
N GLN A 712 -3.93 -39.47 -0.24
CA GLN A 712 -4.73 -39.47 -1.46
C GLN A 712 -4.05 -38.54 -2.48
N ILE A 713 -3.41 -39.12 -3.49
CA ILE A 713 -2.79 -38.34 -4.55
C ILE A 713 -3.87 -37.64 -5.38
N LYS A 714 -3.68 -36.33 -5.64
CA LYS A 714 -4.54 -35.48 -6.46
C LYS A 714 -3.73 -34.94 -7.64
N PRO A 715 -3.61 -35.71 -8.74
CA PRO A 715 -2.76 -35.33 -9.87
C PRO A 715 -3.10 -33.94 -10.45
N ASP A 716 -4.41 -33.64 -10.56
CA ASP A 716 -4.89 -32.33 -11.07
C ASP A 716 -4.54 -31.15 -10.18
N TRP A 717 -4.14 -31.40 -8.92
CA TRP A 717 -3.71 -30.38 -7.98
C TRP A 717 -2.19 -30.28 -7.87
N HIS A 718 -1.45 -31.20 -8.48
CA HIS A 718 -0.02 -31.44 -8.24
C HIS A 718 0.27 -31.61 -6.73
N ALA A 719 -0.67 -32.16 -6.01
CA ALA A 719 -0.68 -32.26 -4.56
C ALA A 719 -1.26 -33.61 -4.08
N ALA A 720 -1.11 -33.85 -2.78
CA ALA A 720 -1.69 -34.98 -2.08
C ALA A 720 -2.38 -34.52 -0.80
N VAL A 721 -3.44 -35.23 -0.41
CA VAL A 721 -4.13 -35.08 0.86
C VAL A 721 -3.63 -36.16 1.79
N CYS A 722 -2.91 -35.81 2.84
CA CYS A 722 -2.21 -36.75 3.71
C CYS A 722 -2.61 -36.57 5.16
N LYS A 723 -2.72 -37.66 5.91
CA LYS A 723 -2.78 -37.60 7.38
C LYS A 723 -1.39 -37.65 7.99
N GLY A 724 -1.24 -37.08 9.15
CA GLY A 724 0.00 -37.06 9.93
C GLY A 724 0.48 -35.63 10.15
N ASP A 725 1.62 -35.48 10.77
CA ASP A 725 2.27 -34.22 11.04
C ASP A 725 3.35 -33.95 9.98
N PHE A 726 3.45 -32.72 9.53
CA PHE A 726 4.36 -32.28 8.47
C PHE A 726 5.19 -31.11 8.94
N GLY A 727 6.45 -31.14 8.58
CA GLY A 727 7.38 -30.04 8.81
C GLY A 727 8.25 -29.76 7.60
N SER A 728 9.19 -28.87 7.81
CA SER A 728 10.19 -28.49 6.82
C SER A 728 11.57 -28.94 7.24
N PHE A 729 12.32 -29.56 6.31
CA PHE A 729 13.72 -29.83 6.58
C PHE A 729 14.64 -29.07 5.61
N ALA A 730 15.85 -28.76 6.11
CA ALA A 730 16.90 -28.14 5.33
C ALA A 730 18.25 -28.80 5.57
N LEU A 731 19.08 -28.77 4.52
CA LEU A 731 20.50 -29.17 4.58
C LEU A 731 21.33 -27.90 4.59
N GLY A 732 22.17 -27.71 5.66
CA GLY A 732 23.05 -26.55 5.77
C GLY A 732 22.48 -25.36 6.59
N GLY A 733 21.36 -25.54 7.29
CA GLY A 733 20.83 -24.55 8.25
C GLY A 733 20.08 -23.34 7.62
N ASN A 734 20.00 -23.25 6.31
CA ASN A 734 19.26 -22.17 5.64
C ASN A 734 17.84 -22.59 5.29
N PHE A 735 16.87 -22.03 6.01
CA PHE A 735 15.45 -22.07 5.65
C PHE A 735 15.11 -20.85 4.79
N GLY A 736 14.70 -21.08 3.55
CA GLY A 736 14.03 -20.08 2.72
C GLY A 736 14.89 -19.17 1.84
N PHE A 737 16.19 -19.04 2.04
CA PHE A 737 17.01 -18.06 1.30
C PHE A 737 18.26 -18.66 0.64
N GLY A 738 18.18 -19.82 0.04
CA GLY A 738 19.32 -20.46 -0.60
C GLY A 738 19.15 -20.60 -2.10
N ASN A 739 19.51 -19.57 -2.87
CA ASN A 739 19.56 -19.63 -4.35
C ASN A 739 20.93 -20.09 -4.90
N GLU A 740 21.86 -20.42 -4.03
CA GLU A 740 23.14 -20.90 -4.46
C GLU A 740 23.01 -22.25 -5.15
N PRO A 741 23.60 -22.43 -6.32
CA PRO A 741 23.75 -23.75 -6.90
C PRO A 741 24.43 -24.64 -5.88
N ILE A 742 23.76 -25.70 -5.48
CA ILE A 742 24.42 -26.74 -4.72
C ILE A 742 25.45 -27.33 -5.67
N ALA A 743 26.72 -27.04 -5.48
CA ALA A 743 27.79 -27.47 -6.38
C ALA A 743 27.81 -29.02 -6.51
N ASP A 744 27.41 -29.70 -5.42
CA ASP A 744 27.25 -31.14 -5.41
C ASP A 744 25.77 -31.49 -5.19
N PRO A 745 25.10 -32.14 -6.17
CA PRO A 745 23.72 -32.50 -6.03
C PRO A 745 23.49 -33.43 -4.82
N VAL A 746 22.42 -33.16 -4.11
CA VAL A 746 21.93 -34.02 -3.03
C VAL A 746 20.67 -34.72 -3.53
N MET A 747 20.70 -36.04 -3.54
CA MET A 747 19.53 -36.83 -3.93
C MET A 747 18.87 -37.41 -2.69
N LEU A 748 17.60 -37.15 -2.57
CA LEU A 748 16.72 -37.74 -1.57
C LEU A 748 16.00 -38.93 -2.19
N SER A 749 15.86 -40.01 -1.42
CA SER A 749 15.01 -41.12 -1.86
C SER A 749 14.17 -41.64 -0.71
N ARG A 750 12.91 -41.98 -1.03
CA ARG A 750 11.92 -42.53 -0.13
C ARG A 750 10.99 -43.44 -0.89
N ASN A 751 10.75 -44.67 -0.42
CA ASN A 751 9.84 -45.65 -1.03
C ASN A 751 10.05 -45.83 -2.55
N GLY A 752 11.31 -45.82 -3.00
CA GLY A 752 11.67 -46.00 -4.42
C GLY A 752 11.54 -44.73 -5.28
N ARG A 753 11.00 -43.64 -4.78
CA ARG A 753 10.99 -42.36 -5.46
C ARG A 753 12.27 -41.59 -5.15
N ARG A 754 12.75 -40.80 -6.12
CA ARG A 754 13.95 -39.99 -6.01
C ARG A 754 13.62 -38.51 -6.26
N TRP A 755 14.21 -37.64 -5.48
CA TRP A 755 14.01 -36.21 -5.54
C TRP A 755 15.33 -35.46 -5.37
N GLU A 756 15.65 -34.57 -6.30
CA GLU A 756 16.81 -33.72 -6.14
C GLU A 756 16.54 -32.61 -5.10
N TYR A 757 17.32 -32.60 -4.03
CA TYR A 757 17.23 -31.56 -3.03
C TYR A 757 17.81 -30.24 -3.57
N THR A 758 17.03 -29.22 -3.61
CA THR A 758 17.39 -27.90 -4.09
C THR A 758 17.08 -26.79 -3.09
N GLY A 759 16.73 -27.10 -1.85
CA GLY A 759 16.40 -26.19 -0.75
C GLY A 759 15.40 -26.76 0.23
N GLN A 760 14.82 -25.93 1.10
CA GLN A 760 13.81 -26.31 2.06
C GLN A 760 12.75 -27.25 1.45
N THR A 761 12.49 -28.37 2.11
CA THR A 761 11.60 -29.43 1.61
C THR A 761 10.59 -29.82 2.66
N THR A 762 9.31 -29.91 2.29
CA THR A 762 8.27 -30.46 3.15
C THR A 762 8.51 -31.96 3.35
N ILE A 763 8.40 -32.40 4.59
CA ILE A 763 8.59 -33.79 4.98
C ILE A 763 7.58 -34.20 6.05
N ARG A 764 7.17 -35.49 5.99
CA ARG A 764 6.24 -36.07 6.96
C ARG A 764 6.95 -36.61 8.19
N SER A 765 6.35 -36.47 9.37
CA SER A 765 6.78 -37.14 10.60
C SER A 765 6.75 -38.67 10.44
N GLY A 766 7.74 -39.34 11.00
CA GLY A 766 7.93 -40.77 10.84
C GLY A 766 8.55 -41.22 9.50
N ALA A 767 8.92 -40.30 8.62
CA ALA A 767 9.59 -40.63 7.36
C ALA A 767 11.02 -41.16 7.61
N GLU A 768 11.42 -42.17 6.79
CA GLU A 768 12.82 -42.57 6.65
C GLU A 768 13.27 -42.17 5.24
N VAL A 769 14.27 -41.28 5.15
CA VAL A 769 14.75 -40.70 3.88
C VAL A 769 16.23 -41.01 3.70
N ARG A 770 16.59 -41.53 2.57
CA ARG A 770 17.98 -41.76 2.20
C ARG A 770 18.54 -40.52 1.50
N VAL A 771 19.69 -40.06 1.95
CA VAL A 771 20.38 -38.89 1.41
C VAL A 771 21.67 -39.29 0.73
N GLU A 772 21.80 -39.11 -0.56
CA GLU A 772 22.98 -39.41 -1.36
C GLU A 772 23.63 -38.12 -1.86
N THR A 773 24.91 -37.93 -1.55
CA THR A 773 25.67 -36.71 -1.93
C THR A 773 27.17 -36.98 -1.97
N GLY A 774 27.89 -36.21 -2.78
CA GLY A 774 29.35 -36.14 -2.78
C GLY A 774 29.97 -35.32 -1.64
N ARG A 775 29.16 -34.57 -0.89
CA ARG A 775 29.65 -33.68 0.19
C ARG A 775 30.29 -34.43 1.34
N ASP A 776 31.32 -33.81 1.93
CA ASP A 776 32.04 -34.39 3.07
C ASP A 776 31.33 -34.18 4.42
N SER A 777 30.47 -33.16 4.51
CA SER A 777 29.66 -32.86 5.70
C SER A 777 28.29 -32.30 5.33
N LEU A 778 27.32 -32.54 6.21
CA LEU A 778 25.96 -32.01 6.12
C LEU A 778 25.51 -31.54 7.52
N SER A 779 24.75 -30.45 7.56
CA SER A 779 23.93 -30.05 8.69
C SER A 779 22.48 -30.36 8.36
N LEU A 780 21.79 -31.10 9.21
CA LEU A 780 20.38 -31.43 9.04
C LEU A 780 19.56 -30.60 10.01
N THR A 781 18.57 -29.92 9.54
CA THR A 781 17.65 -29.12 10.35
C THR A 781 16.21 -29.51 10.04
N LEU A 782 15.42 -29.75 11.08
CA LEU A 782 13.99 -30.08 10.99
C LEU A 782 13.20 -29.07 11.84
N ARG A 783 12.11 -28.55 11.31
CA ARG A 783 11.25 -27.52 11.93
C ARG A 783 9.79 -27.74 11.63
N GLU A 784 8.93 -27.01 12.37
CA GLU A 784 7.50 -26.87 12.09
C GLU A 784 6.74 -28.22 12.15
N MET A 785 7.13 -29.08 13.07
CA MET A 785 6.40 -30.28 13.45
C MET A 785 6.04 -30.22 14.93
N ASP A 786 5.06 -31.02 15.33
CA ASP A 786 4.68 -31.17 16.73
C ASP A 786 5.84 -31.73 17.59
N ASP A 787 5.87 -31.33 18.86
CA ASP A 787 6.87 -31.84 19.78
C ASP A 787 6.82 -33.38 19.87
N GLY A 788 7.99 -34.00 19.77
CA GLY A 788 8.13 -35.44 19.71
C GLY A 788 8.05 -36.04 18.32
N SER A 789 7.62 -35.29 17.33
CA SER A 789 7.69 -35.71 15.91
C SER A 789 9.12 -35.89 15.42
N SER A 790 9.34 -36.83 14.52
CA SER A 790 10.70 -37.18 14.10
C SER A 790 10.83 -37.65 12.68
N VAL A 791 12.04 -37.48 12.13
CA VAL A 791 12.44 -37.99 10.81
C VAL A 791 13.78 -38.68 10.92
N ILE A 792 13.93 -39.81 10.21
CA ILE A 792 15.18 -40.57 10.14
C ILE A 792 15.81 -40.35 8.75
N PHE A 793 17.11 -40.01 8.75
CA PHE A 793 17.90 -39.87 7.53
C PHE A 793 18.96 -40.97 7.46
N GLU A 794 18.95 -41.77 6.40
CA GLU A 794 20.04 -42.71 6.07
C GLU A 794 21.08 -41.99 5.21
N LEU A 795 22.33 -42.00 5.66
CA LEU A 795 23.45 -41.23 5.06
C LEU A 795 24.62 -42.16 4.72
N PRO A 796 24.62 -42.73 3.52
CA PRO A 796 25.72 -43.61 3.07
C PRO A 796 27.06 -42.86 3.00
N GLY A 797 28.13 -43.51 3.51
CA GLY A 797 29.48 -42.94 3.51
C GLY A 797 29.77 -41.92 4.63
N PHE A 798 28.79 -41.58 5.47
CA PHE A 798 28.99 -40.77 6.66
C PHE A 798 29.22 -41.66 7.88
N THR A 799 30.12 -41.24 8.79
CA THR A 799 30.55 -42.03 9.94
C THR A 799 30.63 -41.26 11.24
N THR A 800 30.48 -39.95 11.20
CA THR A 800 30.51 -39.06 12.36
C THR A 800 29.25 -38.23 12.46
N ALA A 801 28.75 -37.99 13.64
CA ALA A 801 27.65 -37.10 13.92
C ALA A 801 27.92 -36.34 15.24
N THR A 802 27.40 -35.12 15.31
CA THR A 802 27.37 -34.29 16.53
C THR A 802 25.97 -33.75 16.73
N GLY A 803 25.57 -33.46 17.95
CA GLY A 803 24.24 -32.91 18.25
C GLY A 803 23.18 -33.96 18.56
N GLY A 804 23.55 -35.20 18.81
CA GLY A 804 22.63 -36.28 19.18
C GLY A 804 23.29 -37.39 19.99
N ALA A 805 22.48 -38.29 20.59
CA ALA A 805 22.95 -39.44 21.33
C ALA A 805 23.26 -40.64 20.39
N GLU A 806 24.40 -41.29 20.56
CA GLU A 806 24.72 -42.52 19.82
C GLU A 806 23.92 -43.70 20.35
N LYS A 807 23.29 -44.46 19.48
CA LYS A 807 22.52 -45.67 19.77
C LYS A 807 23.28 -46.93 19.34
N SER A 808 23.00 -48.08 19.98
CA SER A 808 23.71 -49.33 19.67
C SER A 808 23.11 -50.10 18.48
N SER A 809 21.89 -49.76 18.07
CA SER A 809 21.18 -50.41 16.95
C SER A 809 20.21 -49.47 16.27
N LEU A 810 19.85 -49.85 15.02
CA LEU A 810 18.81 -49.15 14.28
C LEU A 810 17.43 -49.24 14.95
N ALA A 811 17.16 -50.36 15.64
CA ALA A 811 15.95 -50.57 16.42
C ALA A 811 15.85 -49.55 17.57
N GLU A 812 16.92 -49.40 18.37
CA GLU A 812 16.97 -48.39 19.42
C GLU A 812 16.87 -46.96 18.88
N LEU A 813 17.48 -46.69 17.71
CA LEU A 813 17.35 -45.40 17.06
C LEU A 813 15.89 -45.11 16.73
N ARG A 814 15.16 -46.06 16.14
CA ARG A 814 13.73 -45.87 15.77
C ARG A 814 12.86 -45.61 16.99
N GLU A 815 13.15 -46.22 18.12
CA GLU A 815 12.42 -46.07 19.39
C GLU A 815 12.85 -44.82 20.20
N ALA A 816 13.98 -44.19 19.83
CA ALA A 816 14.52 -43.08 20.63
C ALA A 816 13.55 -41.88 20.59
N GLY A 817 13.22 -41.35 21.78
CA GLY A 817 12.42 -40.12 21.95
C GLY A 817 13.25 -38.85 21.93
N GLU A 818 14.51 -38.90 21.54
CA GLU A 818 15.45 -37.80 21.46
C GLU A 818 16.25 -37.84 20.15
N THR A 819 16.77 -36.70 19.74
CA THR A 819 17.69 -36.65 18.59
C THR A 819 18.89 -37.54 18.81
N SER A 820 19.14 -38.46 17.91
CA SER A 820 20.11 -39.52 18.06
C SER A 820 20.63 -40.02 16.70
N PHE A 821 21.72 -40.81 16.74
CA PHE A 821 22.28 -41.42 15.53
C PHE A 821 22.76 -42.85 15.79
N PHE A 822 22.86 -43.63 14.73
CA PHE A 822 23.39 -44.98 14.72
C PHE A 822 24.35 -45.16 13.57
N LYS A 823 25.40 -45.95 13.71
CA LYS A 823 26.42 -46.26 12.72
C LYS A 823 26.57 -47.70 12.45
N ASP A 824 26.52 -48.14 11.21
CA ASP A 824 26.82 -49.52 10.82
C ASP A 824 27.35 -49.56 9.40
N ASN A 825 28.38 -50.37 9.16
CA ASN A 825 28.89 -50.73 7.81
C ASN A 825 29.08 -49.52 6.85
N GLY A 826 29.67 -48.44 7.33
CA GLY A 826 29.93 -47.23 6.52
C GLY A 826 28.68 -46.41 6.20
N ARG A 827 27.61 -46.59 6.96
CA ARG A 827 26.38 -45.78 6.90
C ARG A 827 26.09 -45.17 8.26
N LEU A 828 25.50 -43.98 8.22
CA LEU A 828 25.01 -43.31 9.40
C LEU A 828 23.50 -43.11 9.25
N TRP A 829 22.75 -43.41 10.30
CA TRP A 829 21.36 -43.06 10.43
C TRP A 829 21.24 -41.98 11.48
N ALA A 830 20.61 -40.84 11.14
CA ALA A 830 20.34 -39.74 12.06
C ALA A 830 18.83 -39.60 12.26
N LYS A 831 18.36 -39.69 13.49
CA LYS A 831 16.99 -39.38 13.89
C LYS A 831 16.97 -37.99 14.47
N LEU A 832 16.22 -37.08 13.82
CA LEU A 832 15.92 -35.78 14.38
C LEU A 832 14.57 -35.85 15.06
N VAL A 833 14.49 -35.41 16.30
CA VAL A 833 13.24 -35.29 17.08
C VAL A 833 13.02 -33.85 17.41
N VAL A 834 11.83 -33.33 17.08
CA VAL A 834 11.47 -31.93 17.37
C VAL A 834 11.18 -31.78 18.86
N ASP A 835 11.72 -30.73 19.46
CA ASP A 835 11.50 -30.35 20.87
C ASP A 835 11.22 -28.83 20.89
N ASN A 836 10.10 -28.43 21.46
CA ASN A 836 9.62 -27.04 21.53
C ASN A 836 9.44 -26.36 20.16
N SER A 837 9.10 -27.09 19.12
CA SER A 837 8.95 -26.56 17.75
C SER A 837 10.18 -25.78 17.25
N ALA A 838 11.28 -25.78 17.99
CA ALA A 838 12.56 -25.21 17.58
C ALA A 838 13.31 -26.23 16.73
N GLY A 839 13.81 -25.86 15.62
CA GLY A 839 14.56 -26.75 14.76
C GLY A 839 15.77 -27.35 15.48
N LEU A 840 16.10 -28.60 15.19
CA LEU A 840 17.28 -29.29 15.64
C LEU A 840 18.32 -29.39 14.54
N ASN A 841 19.57 -29.12 14.88
CA ASN A 841 20.71 -29.25 13.98
C ASN A 841 21.56 -30.47 14.39
N VAL A 842 21.78 -31.33 13.42
CA VAL A 842 22.76 -32.44 13.55
C VAL A 842 23.81 -32.27 12.46
N THR A 843 25.07 -32.14 12.86
CA THR A 843 26.16 -32.07 11.89
C THR A 843 26.75 -33.48 11.71
N ILE A 844 26.88 -33.93 10.49
CA ILE A 844 27.39 -35.23 10.11
C ILE A 844 28.60 -35.06 9.19
N GLY A 845 29.54 -35.99 9.25
CA GLY A 845 30.78 -35.92 8.46
C GLY A 845 31.23 -37.29 7.97
N ARG A 846 32.08 -37.32 6.95
CA ARG A 846 32.81 -38.45 6.43
C ARG A 846 34.13 -38.63 7.15
N PRO A 847 34.74 -39.86 7.13
CA PRO A 847 36.05 -40.07 7.73
C PRO A 847 37.09 -39.10 7.13
N GLY A 848 37.79 -38.38 8.00
CA GLY A 848 38.87 -37.45 7.62
C GLY A 848 38.42 -36.03 7.28
N ALA A 849 37.13 -35.77 7.16
CA ALA A 849 36.61 -34.41 7.05
C ALA A 849 36.76 -33.70 8.42
N GLY A 850 37.49 -32.65 8.49
CA GLY A 850 37.47 -31.74 9.64
C GLY A 850 36.04 -31.23 9.86
N VAL A 851 35.59 -31.08 11.10
CA VAL A 851 34.32 -30.43 11.40
C VAL A 851 34.47 -28.97 10.96
N SER A 852 34.08 -28.69 9.75
CA SER A 852 33.95 -27.33 9.26
C SER A 852 32.71 -26.77 9.90
N THR A 853 32.87 -25.95 10.92
CA THR A 853 31.84 -24.96 11.25
C THR A 853 31.75 -24.06 10.05
N ILE A 854 30.72 -24.27 9.23
CA ILE A 854 30.39 -23.37 8.14
C ILE A 854 30.02 -22.06 8.81
N GLY A 855 30.99 -21.15 8.81
CA GLY A 855 30.75 -19.75 9.17
C GLY A 855 29.66 -19.25 8.25
N THR A 856 28.69 -18.60 8.83
CA THR A 856 27.65 -17.82 8.12
C THR A 856 28.35 -16.92 7.11
N GLY A 857 28.40 -17.36 5.85
CA GLY A 857 28.78 -16.47 4.74
C GLY A 857 27.79 -15.31 4.67
N PRO A 858 28.19 -14.13 4.20
CA PRO A 858 27.31 -12.97 4.12
C PRO A 858 26.34 -13.14 2.97
N GLY A 859 25.30 -13.90 3.19
CA GLY A 859 24.09 -13.86 2.38
C GLY A 859 23.14 -12.86 3.01
N GLY A 860 22.65 -11.92 2.23
CA GLY A 860 21.78 -10.79 2.47
C GLY A 860 21.38 -10.50 3.92
N ALA A 861 21.93 -9.44 4.47
CA ALA A 861 21.86 -9.09 5.86
C ALA A 861 20.42 -9.04 6.40
N PHE A 862 20.05 -10.07 7.16
CA PHE A 862 19.31 -9.78 8.38
C PHE A 862 20.26 -9.02 9.32
N PRO A 863 19.78 -8.00 10.07
CA PRO A 863 20.65 -7.26 10.94
C PRO A 863 21.44 -8.23 11.81
N ALA A 864 22.76 -8.05 11.81
CA ALA A 864 23.67 -8.75 12.70
C ALA A 864 23.25 -8.45 14.13
N GLY A 865 22.61 -9.44 14.78
CA GLY A 865 22.08 -9.32 16.14
C GLY A 865 21.12 -10.41 16.53
N ALA A 866 20.51 -11.10 15.57
CA ALA A 866 19.74 -12.30 15.83
C ALA A 866 20.67 -13.55 15.79
N SER A 867 21.67 -13.61 16.65
CA SER A 867 22.15 -14.89 17.13
C SER A 867 21.00 -15.48 17.91
N LEU A 868 20.43 -16.58 17.41
CA LEU A 868 19.49 -17.39 18.19
C LEU A 868 20.22 -17.96 19.41
N GLU A 869 20.41 -17.18 20.44
CA GLU A 869 20.42 -17.68 21.81
C GLU A 869 18.95 -17.98 22.10
N VAL A 870 18.62 -19.25 22.11
CA VAL A 870 17.33 -19.75 22.59
C VAL A 870 17.21 -19.34 24.05
N GLN A 871 16.58 -18.18 24.29
CA GLN A 871 16.11 -17.91 25.64
C GLN A 871 14.90 -18.80 25.88
N ARG A 872 14.96 -19.52 26.97
CA ARG A 872 13.97 -20.45 27.48
C ARG A 872 12.57 -19.86 27.41
N ALA A 873 11.67 -20.71 26.97
CA ALA A 873 10.24 -20.72 27.18
C ALA A 873 9.64 -19.42 27.77
N VAL A 874 9.07 -18.63 26.96
CA VAL A 874 7.94 -17.81 27.39
C VAL A 874 6.74 -18.75 27.50
N SER A 875 6.13 -18.79 28.67
CA SER A 875 4.84 -19.44 28.89
C SER A 875 3.89 -19.12 27.75
N PRO A 876 2.99 -20.03 27.37
CA PRO A 876 2.04 -19.73 26.29
C PRO A 876 1.34 -18.42 26.63
N ALA A 877 1.59 -17.42 25.82
CA ALA A 877 0.88 -16.17 25.94
C ALA A 877 -0.63 -16.46 25.80
N PRO A 878 -1.48 -15.81 26.60
CA PRO A 878 -2.92 -15.96 26.45
C PRO A 878 -3.28 -15.66 25.02
N SER A 879 -4.18 -16.47 24.46
CA SER A 879 -4.73 -16.22 23.14
C SER A 879 -5.20 -14.77 23.09
N VAL A 880 -4.51 -13.93 22.35
CA VAL A 880 -4.95 -12.55 22.10
C VAL A 880 -6.22 -12.68 21.28
N ALA A 881 -7.38 -12.52 21.92
CA ALA A 881 -8.62 -12.35 21.24
C ALA A 881 -8.51 -11.01 20.49
N ILE A 882 -8.38 -11.08 19.19
CA ILE A 882 -8.57 -9.92 18.31
C ILE A 882 -10.08 -9.68 18.29
N ASN A 883 -10.56 -8.75 19.10
CA ASN A 883 -11.94 -8.24 19.03
C ASN A 883 -12.07 -7.24 17.88
#